data_62f95a03e12f9f3fb83ed370d9af59d3
#
_entry.id   62f95a03e12f9f3fb83ed370d9af59d3
#
_cell.length_a   1.000
_cell.length_b   1.000
_cell.length_c   1.000
_cell.angle_alpha   90.00
_cell.angle_beta   90.00
_cell.angle_gamma   90.00
#
_symmetry.space_group_name_H-M   'P 1'
#
loop_
_entity.id
_entity.type
_entity.pdbx_description
1 polymer ?
#
loop_
_entity_poly.entity_id
_entity_poly.type
_entity_poly.pdbx_seq_one_letter_code
_entity_poly.pdbx_strand_id
1 'polypeptide(L)'
;MSIKAINSSIGAQQHHKLNDKNSQHPTFAGSFNPVVTVMDAIDKGGFAASFIAQDGIGMVAPRIYEGLNRNRQTDENGKKTGPLNWEFARREGIREILSGPSAFLIPLGILTIIKKASGTANNVHVDHINILGKNFSDFAVKNPTQLKNPAEFKKGYYAQVFENIFNNSTDKSFNVKEKAQHFADKLVEAETKRVNKDRKGAGKIQSELIGEYMKIRKQFASPSSDELGVILKSEEKNKTVSSNIKRIIQSLSDYSGDALAKTNQYISSQSGHTAEELAKDGSLAKYVKNFNLHRAGTRVLSNFGMWGAVVAFYTLIPKLYNMGLKHDPGLKGLESEDKADNTVPKTKVKDENKKGKDVAFKGNFASGIGSNAVKDGFLGKLFNKFEFNGASMSVPGMLTLLFGFCLPPRYINAKSDKEKKEIVVRDVSSFTAILFAAKAMARGFSDAFAKISGLALNVKPEDHNKSILHKVKNYFTAGAGIDVLTSEQIVSKYSNIEDYKEGINGFFNFLEENGGDVKKVLNIDKNVKTQAEKIMTDFGGGKSLKDATLEEIHTAFKKAKGSDALENIYTVFKSKDNRFINRAKTFNSAFGFASTLVLVPMFMMWLARYCESMTKKAIAKEKEQKALATATTEPAPAQQNSKPVATTVTTAKQPTMAGFLNK
;
A
#
# COMPACT_ATOMS: atom_id res chain seq x y z
N MET A 1 12.23 35.58 -2.69
CA MET A 1 13.09 34.49 -3.19
C MET A 1 12.43 33.85 -4.39
N SER A 2 13.11 33.91 -5.51
CA SER A 2 12.56 33.75 -6.87
C SER A 2 12.38 32.27 -7.26
N ILE A 3 11.21 31.95 -7.82
CA ILE A 3 10.78 30.60 -8.32
C ILE A 3 11.51 30.22 -9.64
N LYS A 4 12.74 30.63 -9.83
CA LYS A 4 13.49 30.32 -11.07
C LYS A 4 14.38 29.08 -11.03
N ALA A 5 14.39 28.29 -9.97
CA ALA A 5 15.35 27.19 -9.78
C ALA A 5 14.80 25.76 -9.99
N ILE A 6 13.56 25.57 -10.47
CA ILE A 6 12.97 24.22 -10.65
C ILE A 6 12.82 23.80 -12.12
N ASN A 7 13.09 24.69 -13.07
CA ASN A 7 12.89 24.40 -14.50
C ASN A 7 14.13 23.92 -15.27
N SER A 8 15.23 23.54 -14.63
CA SER A 8 16.46 23.18 -15.34
C SER A 8 16.90 21.72 -15.31
N SER A 9 16.03 20.77 -14.96
CA SER A 9 16.37 19.33 -14.99
C SER A 9 15.50 18.46 -15.90
N ILE A 10 14.64 19.05 -16.73
CA ILE A 10 14.03 18.34 -17.87
C ILE A 10 14.84 18.76 -19.11
N GLY A 11 16.10 18.35 -19.10
CA GLY A 11 17.04 18.66 -20.15
C GLY A 11 16.94 17.68 -21.30
N ALA A 12 16.83 18.27 -22.45
CA ALA A 12 16.95 17.75 -23.78
C ALA A 12 17.94 16.58 -23.93
N GLN A 13 17.47 15.42 -24.36
CA GLN A 13 18.29 14.44 -25.04
C GLN A 13 18.50 14.92 -26.48
N GLN A 14 19.74 15.39 -26.75
CA GLN A 14 20.19 15.63 -28.11
C GLN A 14 20.18 14.32 -28.91
N HIS A 15 19.42 14.32 -29.99
CA HIS A 15 19.44 13.26 -30.99
C HIS A 15 20.79 13.33 -31.76
N HIS A 16 21.66 12.34 -31.55
CA HIS A 16 22.67 12.00 -32.53
C HIS A 16 22.01 11.32 -33.72
N LYS A 17 21.95 12.01 -34.85
CA LYS A 17 21.62 11.43 -36.16
C LYS A 17 22.74 10.48 -36.58
N LEU A 18 22.52 9.19 -36.51
CA LEU A 18 23.22 8.19 -37.30
C LEU A 18 22.32 7.86 -38.50
N ASN A 19 22.85 8.19 -39.69
CA ASN A 19 22.28 7.81 -40.98
C ASN A 19 22.44 6.30 -41.17
N ASP A 20 21.40 5.54 -40.93
CA ASP A 20 21.23 4.21 -41.47
C ASP A 20 19.97 4.16 -42.33
N LYS A 21 20.20 4.20 -43.65
CA LYS A 21 19.17 3.89 -44.65
C LYS A 21 18.94 2.40 -44.66
N ASN A 22 17.70 1.99 -44.37
CA ASN A 22 17.07 0.67 -44.41
C ASN A 22 16.90 -0.03 -43.06
N SER A 23 16.17 0.60 -42.15
CA SER A 23 15.32 -0.12 -41.22
C SER A 23 13.96 0.56 -41.22
N GLN A 24 12.92 -0.13 -41.64
CA GLN A 24 11.55 0.30 -41.40
C GLN A 24 11.36 0.28 -39.88
N HIS A 25 11.64 1.41 -39.23
CA HIS A 25 11.26 1.61 -37.83
C HIS A 25 9.74 1.57 -37.77
N PRO A 26 9.16 0.68 -36.95
CA PRO A 26 7.74 0.81 -36.63
C PRO A 26 7.57 2.19 -35.99
N THR A 27 6.88 3.06 -36.69
CA THR A 27 6.49 4.36 -36.15
C THR A 27 5.65 4.09 -34.91
N PHE A 28 6.21 4.39 -33.74
CA PHE A 28 5.51 4.44 -32.47
C PHE A 28 4.50 5.62 -32.50
N ALA A 29 3.48 5.51 -33.32
CA ALA A 29 2.28 6.32 -33.22
C ALA A 29 1.30 5.66 -32.22
N GLY A 30 1.81 5.22 -31.09
CA GLY A 30 0.97 4.97 -29.93
C GLY A 30 0.41 6.31 -29.48
N SER A 31 -0.91 6.50 -29.62
CA SER A 31 -1.58 7.72 -29.19
C SER A 31 -1.18 8.02 -27.75
N PHE A 32 -0.50 9.15 -27.54
CA PHE A 32 -0.14 9.64 -26.22
C PHE A 32 -1.43 9.72 -25.37
N ASN A 33 -1.54 8.87 -24.35
CA ASN A 33 -2.64 8.91 -23.42
C ASN A 33 -2.15 9.53 -22.10
N PRO A 34 -2.48 10.79 -21.81
CA PRO A 34 -1.97 11.48 -20.63
C PRO A 34 -2.38 10.80 -19.33
N VAL A 35 -3.55 10.16 -19.27
CA VAL A 35 -4.03 9.43 -18.09
C VAL A 35 -3.13 8.22 -17.80
N VAL A 36 -2.84 7.41 -18.83
CA VAL A 36 -1.94 6.25 -18.69
C VAL A 36 -0.54 6.71 -18.29
N THR A 37 -0.04 7.79 -18.91
CA THR A 37 1.29 8.33 -18.60
C THR A 37 1.39 8.82 -17.16
N VAL A 38 0.38 9.52 -16.65
CA VAL A 38 0.33 9.99 -15.25
C VAL A 38 0.25 8.81 -14.29
N MET A 39 -0.61 7.82 -14.54
CA MET A 39 -0.73 6.65 -13.68
C MET A 39 0.52 5.78 -13.71
N ASP A 40 1.12 5.55 -14.87
CA ASP A 40 2.40 4.84 -14.97
C ASP A 40 3.53 5.60 -14.23
N ALA A 41 3.52 6.93 -14.25
CA ALA A 41 4.49 7.74 -13.50
C ALA A 41 4.26 7.61 -11.97
N ILE A 42 3.02 7.58 -11.52
CA ILE A 42 2.68 7.35 -10.11
C ILE A 42 3.11 5.94 -9.70
N ASP A 43 2.80 4.92 -10.48
CA ASP A 43 3.14 3.53 -10.20
C ASP A 43 4.65 3.29 -10.22
N LYS A 44 5.36 3.81 -11.23
CA LYS A 44 6.82 3.71 -11.37
C LYS A 44 7.59 4.56 -10.37
N GLY A 45 7.02 5.70 -9.95
CA GLY A 45 7.57 6.57 -8.91
C GLY A 45 7.52 5.96 -7.52
N GLY A 46 6.88 4.81 -7.40
CA GLY A 46 6.75 4.05 -6.16
C GLY A 46 5.96 4.79 -5.08
N PHE A 47 6.25 4.45 -3.83
CA PHE A 47 5.50 4.95 -2.69
C PHE A 47 5.44 6.49 -2.60
N ALA A 48 6.55 7.18 -2.90
CA ALA A 48 6.59 8.65 -2.80
C ALA A 48 5.65 9.34 -3.81
N ALA A 49 5.63 8.86 -5.06
CA ALA A 49 4.75 9.42 -6.09
C ALA A 49 3.27 9.11 -5.81
N SER A 50 2.97 7.88 -5.41
CA SER A 50 1.63 7.47 -5.00
C SER A 50 1.13 8.30 -3.81
N PHE A 51 2.00 8.54 -2.83
CA PHE A 51 1.70 9.37 -1.66
C PHE A 51 1.43 10.83 -2.04
N ILE A 52 2.29 11.46 -2.86
CA ILE A 52 2.07 12.85 -3.32
C ILE A 52 0.75 12.97 -4.09
N ALA A 53 0.42 11.99 -4.91
CA ALA A 53 -0.84 12.00 -5.64
C ALA A 53 -2.05 11.83 -4.71
N GLN A 54 -2.01 10.87 -3.80
CA GLN A 54 -3.13 10.53 -2.94
C GLN A 54 -3.31 11.54 -1.79
N ASP A 55 -2.26 11.84 -1.05
CA ASP A 55 -2.34 12.78 0.08
C ASP A 55 -2.30 14.24 -0.38
N GLY A 56 -1.39 14.61 -1.30
CA GLY A 56 -1.25 15.97 -1.77
C GLY A 56 -2.48 16.44 -2.56
N ILE A 57 -2.78 15.76 -3.66
CA ILE A 57 -3.88 16.14 -4.56
C ILE A 57 -5.22 15.64 -4.01
N GLY A 58 -5.27 14.40 -3.49
CA GLY A 58 -6.49 13.77 -3.00
C GLY A 58 -7.03 14.36 -1.70
N MET A 59 -6.18 14.80 -0.79
CA MET A 59 -6.58 15.26 0.54
C MET A 59 -6.19 16.70 0.87
N VAL A 60 -4.91 17.04 0.77
CA VAL A 60 -4.39 18.34 1.24
C VAL A 60 -5.00 19.48 0.45
N ALA A 61 -4.93 19.42 -0.88
CA ALA A 61 -5.42 20.48 -1.75
C ALA A 61 -6.94 20.74 -1.61
N PRO A 62 -7.83 19.72 -1.62
CA PRO A 62 -9.26 19.92 -1.39
C PRO A 62 -9.58 20.53 -0.03
N ARG A 63 -8.87 20.13 1.03
CA ARG A 63 -9.10 20.64 2.39
C ARG A 63 -8.64 22.07 2.56
N ILE A 64 -7.50 22.44 1.98
CA ILE A 64 -7.05 23.84 1.96
C ILE A 64 -8.05 24.69 1.19
N TYR A 65 -8.49 24.24 0.01
CA TYR A 65 -9.46 24.95 -0.81
C TYR A 65 -10.79 25.17 -0.08
N GLU A 66 -11.38 24.13 0.47
CA GLU A 66 -12.64 24.26 1.23
C GLU A 66 -12.41 25.02 2.54
N GLY A 67 -11.23 24.89 3.15
CA GLY A 67 -10.83 25.67 4.32
C GLY A 67 -10.81 27.18 4.07
N LEU A 68 -10.24 27.60 2.94
CA LEU A 68 -10.28 29.00 2.50
C LEU A 68 -11.71 29.52 2.31
N ASN A 69 -12.60 28.66 1.85
CA ASN A 69 -14.00 28.99 1.54
C ASN A 69 -14.96 28.78 2.72
N ARG A 70 -14.46 28.36 3.88
CA ARG A 70 -15.28 28.06 5.05
C ARG A 70 -15.95 29.30 5.61
N ASN A 71 -17.27 29.21 5.84
CA ASN A 71 -18.13 30.26 6.41
C ASN A 71 -18.20 31.57 5.59
N ARG A 72 -17.73 31.56 4.32
CA ARG A 72 -17.94 32.72 3.44
C ARG A 72 -19.41 32.89 3.13
N GLN A 73 -19.83 34.13 3.01
CA GLN A 73 -21.18 34.48 2.54
C GLN A 73 -21.40 33.95 1.11
N THR A 74 -22.62 33.66 0.77
CA THR A 74 -23.00 33.22 -0.57
C THR A 74 -23.95 34.25 -1.14
N ASP A 75 -23.65 34.77 -2.31
CA ASP A 75 -24.53 35.72 -3.03
C ASP A 75 -25.76 35.01 -3.62
N GLU A 76 -26.65 35.80 -4.22
CA GLU A 76 -27.89 35.30 -4.85
C GLU A 76 -27.63 34.29 -5.96
N ASN A 77 -26.45 34.34 -6.59
CA ASN A 77 -26.03 33.43 -7.66
C ASN A 77 -25.31 32.18 -7.13
N GLY A 78 -25.27 31.96 -5.82
CA GLY A 78 -24.60 30.82 -5.20
C GLY A 78 -23.07 30.95 -5.12
N LYS A 79 -22.50 32.11 -5.48
CA LYS A 79 -21.05 32.34 -5.44
C LYS A 79 -20.62 32.79 -4.03
N LYS A 80 -19.56 32.18 -3.51
CA LYS A 80 -18.99 32.58 -2.23
C LYS A 80 -18.28 33.93 -2.31
N THR A 81 -18.72 34.87 -1.47
CA THR A 81 -18.21 36.26 -1.37
C THR A 81 -17.57 36.51 0.00
N GLY A 82 -16.92 37.65 0.18
CA GLY A 82 -16.25 38.01 1.42
C GLY A 82 -14.83 37.43 1.57
N PRO A 83 -14.13 37.75 2.67
CA PRO A 83 -12.75 37.39 2.85
C PRO A 83 -12.54 35.88 2.99
N LEU A 84 -11.37 35.40 2.56
CA LEU A 84 -10.96 34.02 2.69
C LEU A 84 -10.61 33.68 4.15
N ASN A 85 -10.95 32.47 4.61
CA ASN A 85 -10.61 32.01 5.96
C ASN A 85 -9.21 31.36 5.98
N TRP A 86 -8.18 32.20 5.93
CA TRP A 86 -6.77 31.77 5.95
C TRP A 86 -6.36 31.02 7.22
N GLU A 87 -6.95 31.38 8.37
CA GLU A 87 -6.64 30.74 9.64
C GLU A 87 -7.08 29.26 9.65
N PHE A 88 -8.30 29.02 9.16
CA PHE A 88 -8.81 27.65 9.04
C PHE A 88 -8.03 26.85 7.99
N ALA A 89 -7.78 27.45 6.82
CA ALA A 89 -7.01 26.82 5.75
C ALA A 89 -5.58 26.47 6.18
N ARG A 90 -4.90 27.39 6.92
CA ARG A 90 -3.58 27.15 7.50
C ARG A 90 -3.62 25.97 8.48
N ARG A 91 -4.61 25.96 9.37
CA ARG A 91 -4.79 24.86 10.34
C ARG A 91 -4.96 23.52 9.65
N GLU A 92 -5.85 23.45 8.67
CA GLU A 92 -6.08 22.23 7.87
C GLU A 92 -4.84 21.81 7.08
N GLY A 93 -4.19 22.76 6.41
CA GLY A 93 -2.97 22.48 5.63
C GLY A 93 -1.83 21.95 6.50
N ILE A 94 -1.53 22.61 7.63
CA ILE A 94 -0.49 22.13 8.56
C ILE A 94 -0.84 20.75 9.10
N ARG A 95 -2.09 20.54 9.49
CA ARG A 95 -2.56 19.25 10.00
C ARG A 95 -2.32 18.12 9.03
N GLU A 96 -2.70 18.29 7.77
CA GLU A 96 -2.58 17.24 6.75
C GLU A 96 -1.14 17.04 6.29
N ILE A 97 -0.40 18.13 6.01
CA ILE A 97 1.00 18.06 5.59
C ILE A 97 1.87 17.39 6.67
N LEU A 98 1.58 17.63 7.95
CA LEU A 98 2.36 17.00 9.02
C LEU A 98 1.93 15.56 9.29
N SER A 99 0.64 15.22 9.18
CA SER A 99 0.16 13.88 9.55
C SER A 99 0.52 12.81 8.52
N GLY A 100 0.28 13.05 7.24
CA GLY A 100 0.57 12.10 6.18
C GLY A 100 2.07 11.78 6.07
N PRO A 101 2.92 12.77 5.72
CA PRO A 101 4.35 12.56 5.52
C PRO A 101 5.09 12.00 6.74
N SER A 102 4.72 12.42 7.96
CA SER A 102 5.45 12.00 9.17
C SER A 102 5.36 10.48 9.42
N ALA A 103 4.25 9.86 9.04
CA ALA A 103 4.07 8.42 9.20
C ALA A 103 5.16 7.57 8.51
N PHE A 104 5.83 8.11 7.49
CA PHE A 104 6.90 7.40 6.79
C PHE A 104 8.25 8.14 6.79
N LEU A 105 8.28 9.47 6.84
CA LEU A 105 9.55 10.21 6.91
C LEU A 105 10.28 9.95 8.23
N ILE A 106 9.57 9.86 9.35
CA ILE A 106 10.15 9.54 10.66
C ILE A 106 10.76 8.14 10.66
N PRO A 107 10.05 7.05 10.28
CA PRO A 107 10.65 5.73 10.16
C PRO A 107 11.85 5.69 9.20
N LEU A 108 11.75 6.36 8.06
CA LEU A 108 12.86 6.43 7.09
C LEU A 108 14.09 7.11 7.68
N GLY A 109 13.89 8.21 8.41
CA GLY A 109 14.96 8.92 9.12
C GLY A 109 15.63 8.02 10.17
N ILE A 110 14.85 7.35 11.00
CA ILE A 110 15.36 6.42 12.03
C ILE A 110 16.14 5.27 11.40
N LEU A 111 15.61 4.63 10.34
CA LEU A 111 16.32 3.56 9.63
C LEU A 111 17.65 4.05 9.03
N THR A 112 17.68 5.29 8.54
CA THR A 112 18.90 5.91 8.00
C THR A 112 19.94 6.15 9.10
N ILE A 113 19.51 6.66 10.26
CA ILE A 113 20.37 6.88 11.42
C ILE A 113 20.95 5.54 11.91
N ILE A 114 20.10 4.53 12.07
CA ILE A 114 20.53 3.20 12.50
C ILE A 114 21.53 2.61 11.52
N LYS A 115 21.27 2.71 10.21
CA LYS A 115 22.21 2.24 9.18
C LYS A 115 23.57 2.93 9.29
N LYS A 116 23.60 4.25 9.53
CA LYS A 116 24.85 4.99 9.72
C LYS A 116 25.58 4.58 11.01
N ALA A 117 24.84 4.35 12.09
CA ALA A 117 25.42 4.01 13.40
C ALA A 117 25.90 2.57 13.48
N SER A 118 25.16 1.61 12.93
CA SER A 118 25.45 0.16 13.02
C SER A 118 26.21 -0.40 11.81
N GLY A 119 26.29 0.35 10.72
CA GLY A 119 26.85 -0.13 9.45
C GLY A 119 25.98 -1.20 8.76
N THR A 120 24.82 -1.56 9.33
CA THR A 120 23.97 -2.64 8.84
C THR A 120 22.61 -2.10 8.35
N ALA A 121 22.08 -2.72 7.29
CA ALA A 121 20.75 -2.39 6.78
C ALA A 121 19.66 -2.99 7.68
N ASN A 122 19.03 -2.17 8.52
CA ASN A 122 18.03 -2.64 9.49
C ASN A 122 16.57 -2.55 8.95
N ASN A 123 16.39 -2.77 7.66
CA ASN A 123 15.08 -2.78 6.97
C ASN A 123 14.59 -4.18 6.60
N VAL A 124 15.38 -5.21 6.89
CA VAL A 124 15.00 -6.61 6.65
C VAL A 124 13.98 -7.05 7.71
N HIS A 125 12.85 -7.60 7.30
CA HIS A 125 11.82 -8.10 8.20
C HIS A 125 12.29 -9.24 9.08
N VAL A 126 11.75 -9.35 10.30
CA VAL A 126 12.10 -10.42 11.24
C VAL A 126 11.86 -11.81 10.65
N ASP A 127 10.75 -12.02 9.95
CA ASP A 127 10.46 -13.29 9.27
C ASP A 127 11.46 -13.60 8.15
N HIS A 128 11.90 -12.58 7.41
CA HIS A 128 12.94 -12.73 6.39
C HIS A 128 14.30 -13.03 7.03
N ILE A 129 14.68 -12.33 8.14
CA ILE A 129 15.90 -12.63 8.88
C ILE A 129 15.92 -14.08 9.33
N ASN A 130 14.78 -14.59 9.80
CA ASN A 130 14.68 -15.97 10.29
C ASN A 130 14.93 -17.00 9.16
N ILE A 131 14.21 -16.87 8.03
CA ILE A 131 14.31 -17.84 6.92
C ILE A 131 15.62 -17.67 6.16
N LEU A 132 15.95 -16.45 5.74
CA LEU A 132 17.19 -16.17 5.01
C LEU A 132 18.41 -16.48 5.86
N GLY A 133 18.33 -16.16 7.16
CA GLY A 133 19.42 -16.43 8.10
C GLY A 133 19.67 -17.92 8.31
N LYS A 134 18.63 -18.74 8.32
CA LYS A 134 18.80 -20.18 8.38
C LYS A 134 19.40 -20.72 7.09
N ASN A 135 18.83 -20.36 5.93
CA ASN A 135 19.38 -20.78 4.63
C ASN A 135 20.85 -20.36 4.47
N PHE A 136 21.22 -19.17 4.97
CA PHE A 136 22.60 -18.70 4.97
C PHE A 136 23.49 -19.56 5.87
N SER A 137 23.04 -19.87 7.09
CA SER A 137 23.78 -20.75 8.02
C SER A 137 24.03 -22.12 7.41
N ASP A 138 22.98 -22.74 6.87
CA ASP A 138 23.06 -24.06 6.28
C ASP A 138 23.98 -24.07 5.04
N PHE A 139 23.92 -23.03 4.21
CA PHE A 139 24.79 -22.88 3.04
C PHE A 139 26.25 -22.64 3.45
N ALA A 140 26.50 -21.76 4.45
CA ALA A 140 27.86 -21.45 4.93
C ALA A 140 28.56 -22.65 5.56
N VAL A 141 27.80 -23.47 6.29
CA VAL A 141 28.34 -24.71 6.88
C VAL A 141 28.66 -25.77 5.83
N LYS A 142 27.81 -25.88 4.80
CA LYS A 142 28.03 -26.84 3.67
C LYS A 142 29.16 -26.40 2.73
N ASN A 143 29.39 -25.09 2.59
CA ASN A 143 30.35 -24.52 1.64
C ASN A 143 31.30 -23.51 2.29
N PRO A 144 32.03 -23.89 3.36
CA PRO A 144 32.86 -22.95 4.13
C PRO A 144 34.00 -22.34 3.30
N THR A 145 34.54 -23.07 2.32
CA THR A 145 35.59 -22.58 1.42
C THR A 145 35.15 -21.38 0.57
N GLN A 146 33.89 -21.33 0.19
CA GLN A 146 33.32 -20.23 -0.64
C GLN A 146 33.21 -18.91 0.14
N LEU A 147 33.24 -18.94 1.48
CA LEU A 147 33.20 -17.72 2.30
C LEU A 147 34.35 -16.74 1.98
N LYS A 148 35.48 -17.27 1.49
CA LYS A 148 36.63 -16.45 1.05
C LYS A 148 36.37 -15.69 -0.24
N ASN A 149 35.41 -16.15 -1.09
CA ASN A 149 34.98 -15.50 -2.32
C ASN A 149 33.54 -14.98 -2.20
N PRO A 150 33.31 -13.72 -1.80
CA PRO A 150 31.98 -13.17 -1.56
C PRO A 150 31.02 -13.27 -2.74
N ALA A 151 31.51 -13.12 -3.97
CA ALA A 151 30.67 -13.16 -5.15
C ALA A 151 30.16 -14.59 -5.44
N GLU A 152 31.04 -15.56 -5.35
CA GLU A 152 30.72 -16.97 -5.56
C GLU A 152 29.79 -17.51 -4.48
N PHE A 153 30.11 -17.20 -3.21
CA PHE A 153 29.23 -17.54 -2.10
C PHE A 153 27.82 -16.98 -2.28
N LYS A 154 27.69 -15.70 -2.65
CA LYS A 154 26.39 -15.08 -2.89
C LYS A 154 25.63 -15.76 -4.03
N LYS A 155 26.30 -16.10 -5.13
CA LYS A 155 25.67 -16.82 -6.25
C LYS A 155 25.05 -18.14 -5.80
N GLY A 156 25.81 -18.97 -5.09
CA GLY A 156 25.31 -20.24 -4.58
C GLY A 156 24.19 -20.08 -3.57
N TYR A 157 24.35 -19.19 -2.61
CA TYR A 157 23.34 -18.91 -1.59
C TYR A 157 22.03 -18.36 -2.21
N TYR A 158 22.12 -17.43 -3.16
CA TYR A 158 20.95 -16.87 -3.85
C TYR A 158 20.25 -17.93 -4.69
N ALA A 159 21.01 -18.79 -5.38
CA ALA A 159 20.44 -19.89 -6.15
C ALA A 159 19.62 -20.83 -5.25
N GLN A 160 20.12 -21.18 -4.07
CA GLN A 160 19.37 -22.00 -3.10
C GLN A 160 18.05 -21.33 -2.67
N VAL A 161 18.07 -20.02 -2.40
CA VAL A 161 16.86 -19.29 -2.01
C VAL A 161 15.86 -19.18 -3.16
N PHE A 162 16.32 -18.89 -4.38
CA PHE A 162 15.43 -18.85 -5.55
C PHE A 162 14.89 -20.25 -5.93
N GLU A 163 15.66 -21.31 -5.75
CA GLU A 163 15.18 -22.68 -5.92
C GLU A 163 14.01 -22.99 -4.97
N ASN A 164 14.12 -22.59 -3.70
CA ASN A 164 13.05 -22.71 -2.73
C ASN A 164 11.80 -21.91 -3.17
N ILE A 165 11.99 -20.66 -3.61
CA ILE A 165 10.89 -19.84 -4.13
C ILE A 165 10.20 -20.50 -5.31
N PHE A 166 10.96 -20.92 -6.33
CA PHE A 166 10.40 -21.50 -7.55
C PHE A 166 9.71 -22.84 -7.30
N ASN A 167 10.23 -23.65 -6.41
CA ASN A 167 9.57 -24.88 -6.00
C ASN A 167 8.20 -24.67 -5.33
N ASN A 168 7.98 -23.53 -4.68
CA ASN A 168 6.77 -23.26 -3.91
C ASN A 168 5.80 -22.24 -4.54
N SER A 169 6.27 -21.36 -5.42
CA SER A 169 5.53 -20.19 -5.88
C SER A 169 5.29 -20.12 -7.38
N THR A 170 5.89 -21.03 -8.17
CA THR A 170 5.84 -20.98 -9.65
C THR A 170 5.40 -22.31 -10.26
N ASP A 171 4.99 -22.26 -11.52
CA ASP A 171 4.77 -23.44 -12.33
C ASP A 171 6.11 -24.10 -12.66
N LYS A 172 6.13 -25.43 -12.66
CA LYS A 172 7.36 -26.23 -12.84
C LYS A 172 7.59 -26.63 -14.30
N SER A 173 7.17 -25.80 -15.25
CA SER A 173 7.36 -26.07 -16.70
C SER A 173 8.79 -25.84 -17.19
N PHE A 174 9.69 -25.39 -16.32
CA PHE A 174 11.08 -25.06 -16.61
C PHE A 174 12.04 -25.75 -15.65
N ASN A 175 13.33 -25.78 -16.00
CA ASN A 175 14.39 -26.28 -15.12
C ASN A 175 14.58 -25.31 -13.94
N VAL A 176 14.06 -25.68 -12.76
CA VAL A 176 14.07 -24.85 -11.56
C VAL A 176 15.49 -24.46 -11.13
N LYS A 177 16.45 -25.40 -11.20
CA LYS A 177 17.84 -25.12 -10.80
C LYS A 177 18.53 -24.15 -11.73
N GLU A 178 18.38 -24.34 -13.03
CA GLU A 178 18.94 -23.44 -14.04
C GLU A 178 18.35 -22.02 -13.90
N LYS A 179 17.02 -21.92 -13.73
CA LYS A 179 16.35 -20.63 -13.55
C LYS A 179 16.76 -19.95 -12.24
N ALA A 180 16.91 -20.70 -11.15
CA ALA A 180 17.38 -20.18 -9.88
C ALA A 180 18.82 -19.66 -9.97
N GLN A 181 19.71 -20.37 -10.69
CA GLN A 181 21.07 -19.92 -10.95
C GLN A 181 21.09 -18.64 -11.80
N HIS A 182 20.28 -18.58 -12.85
CA HIS A 182 20.14 -17.35 -13.67
C HIS A 182 19.72 -16.13 -12.82
N PHE A 183 18.74 -16.29 -11.93
CA PHE A 183 18.30 -15.23 -11.03
C PHE A 183 19.41 -14.81 -10.04
N ALA A 184 20.14 -15.77 -9.51
CA ALA A 184 21.26 -15.51 -8.61
C ALA A 184 22.38 -14.73 -9.30
N ASP A 185 22.78 -15.13 -10.50
CA ASP A 185 23.81 -14.46 -11.28
C ASP A 185 23.44 -13.02 -11.63
N LYS A 186 22.21 -12.80 -12.06
CA LYS A 186 21.67 -11.47 -12.35
C LYS A 186 21.58 -10.60 -11.12
N LEU A 187 21.22 -11.15 -9.95
CA LEU A 187 21.18 -10.39 -8.70
C LEU A 187 22.57 -9.95 -8.26
N VAL A 188 23.57 -10.84 -8.35
CA VAL A 188 24.98 -10.50 -8.05
C VAL A 188 25.52 -9.47 -9.05
N GLU A 189 25.17 -9.55 -10.33
CA GLU A 189 25.49 -8.52 -11.34
C GLU A 189 24.90 -7.16 -10.95
N ALA A 190 23.62 -7.14 -10.53
CA ALA A 190 22.97 -5.91 -10.08
C ALA A 190 23.67 -5.28 -8.85
N GLU A 191 24.09 -6.11 -7.89
CA GLU A 191 24.84 -5.66 -6.71
C GLU A 191 26.21 -5.08 -7.12
N THR A 192 26.93 -5.74 -8.00
CA THR A 192 28.21 -5.27 -8.53
C THR A 192 28.07 -3.90 -9.22
N LYS A 193 27.03 -3.72 -10.04
CA LYS A 193 26.73 -2.41 -10.65
C LYS A 193 26.42 -1.33 -9.61
N ARG A 194 25.73 -1.69 -8.49
CA ARG A 194 25.48 -0.74 -7.39
C ARG A 194 26.77 -0.31 -6.69
N VAL A 195 27.68 -1.25 -6.44
CA VAL A 195 29.00 -0.95 -5.87
C VAL A 195 29.77 0.01 -6.79
N ASN A 196 29.72 -0.22 -8.09
CA ASN A 196 30.34 0.61 -9.14
C ASN A 196 29.55 1.92 -9.42
N LYS A 197 28.58 2.28 -8.58
CA LYS A 197 27.74 3.49 -8.68
C LYS A 197 26.78 3.52 -9.90
N ASP A 198 26.68 2.46 -10.69
CA ASP A 198 25.69 2.32 -11.77
C ASP A 198 24.32 1.89 -11.21
N ARG A 199 23.62 2.84 -10.57
CA ARG A 199 22.30 2.61 -9.98
C ARG A 199 21.22 2.34 -11.04
N LYS A 200 21.35 2.95 -12.24
CA LYS A 200 20.38 2.75 -13.33
C LYS A 200 20.48 1.34 -13.90
N GLY A 201 21.69 0.88 -14.20
CA GLY A 201 21.92 -0.49 -14.67
C GLY A 201 21.47 -1.54 -13.65
N ALA A 202 21.78 -1.36 -12.37
CA ALA A 202 21.31 -2.24 -11.31
C ALA A 202 19.76 -2.27 -11.21
N GLY A 203 19.11 -1.11 -11.31
CA GLY A 203 17.64 -1.02 -11.30
C GLY A 203 16.99 -1.70 -12.50
N LYS A 204 17.61 -1.60 -13.69
CA LYS A 204 17.15 -2.28 -14.91
C LYS A 204 17.17 -3.79 -14.74
N ILE A 205 18.28 -4.36 -14.27
CA ILE A 205 18.39 -5.82 -14.01
C ILE A 205 17.35 -6.28 -13.01
N GLN A 206 17.14 -5.56 -11.92
CA GLN A 206 16.10 -5.93 -10.93
C GLN A 206 14.70 -5.90 -11.52
N SER A 207 14.39 -4.91 -12.37
CA SER A 207 13.10 -4.84 -13.06
C SER A 207 12.92 -5.99 -14.05
N GLU A 208 13.98 -6.40 -14.75
CA GLU A 208 13.99 -7.56 -15.63
C GLU A 208 13.71 -8.85 -14.84
N LEU A 209 14.39 -9.07 -13.72
CA LEU A 209 14.14 -10.24 -12.85
C LEU A 209 12.70 -10.29 -12.33
N ILE A 210 12.15 -9.14 -11.92
CA ILE A 210 10.76 -9.05 -11.49
C ILE A 210 9.82 -9.40 -12.65
N GLY A 211 10.08 -8.85 -13.85
CA GLY A 211 9.31 -9.17 -15.06
C GLY A 211 9.37 -10.65 -15.45
N GLU A 212 10.53 -11.28 -15.34
CA GLU A 212 10.68 -12.72 -15.55
C GLU A 212 9.92 -13.55 -14.51
N TYR A 213 10.01 -13.15 -13.22
CA TYR A 213 9.24 -13.82 -12.16
C TYR A 213 7.73 -13.73 -12.40
N MET A 214 7.25 -12.57 -12.86
CA MET A 214 5.82 -12.37 -13.20
C MET A 214 5.32 -13.38 -14.23
N LYS A 215 6.16 -13.79 -15.18
CA LYS A 215 5.78 -14.75 -16.22
C LYS A 215 5.65 -16.17 -15.71
N ILE A 216 6.45 -16.56 -14.74
CA ILE A 216 6.58 -17.95 -14.26
C ILE A 216 5.86 -18.24 -12.95
N ARG A 217 5.28 -17.25 -12.30
CA ARG A 217 4.60 -17.45 -11.03
C ARG A 217 3.27 -18.20 -11.17
N LYS A 218 2.93 -18.99 -10.17
CA LYS A 218 1.73 -19.82 -10.13
C LYS A 218 0.44 -19.01 -9.96
N GLN A 219 0.49 -17.93 -9.18
CA GLN A 219 -0.67 -17.10 -8.86
C GLN A 219 -0.41 -15.64 -9.18
N PHE A 220 -1.46 -14.88 -9.52
CA PHE A 220 -1.36 -13.46 -9.86
C PHE A 220 -1.00 -12.56 -8.68
N ALA A 221 -1.63 -12.81 -7.54
CA ALA A 221 -1.36 -12.08 -6.31
C ALA A 221 -1.22 -13.04 -5.14
N SER A 222 -0.40 -12.66 -4.18
CA SER A 222 -0.41 -13.31 -2.87
C SER A 222 -1.61 -12.81 -2.06
N PRO A 223 -2.24 -13.66 -1.25
CA PRO A 223 -3.29 -13.23 -0.33
C PRO A 223 -2.85 -12.13 0.65
N SER A 224 -1.55 -11.96 0.84
CA SER A 224 -0.96 -11.02 1.80
C SER A 224 -0.35 -9.77 1.17
N SER A 225 -0.30 -9.65 -0.15
CA SER A 225 0.32 -8.50 -0.80
C SER A 225 -0.41 -8.08 -2.07
N ASP A 226 -0.36 -6.81 -2.35
CA ASP A 226 -0.89 -6.19 -3.57
C ASP A 226 -0.05 -6.52 -4.80
N GLU A 227 1.05 -7.29 -4.64
CA GLU A 227 2.04 -7.52 -5.66
C GLU A 227 2.42 -9.01 -5.78
N LEU A 228 3.48 -9.27 -6.42
CA LEU A 228 4.18 -10.48 -6.79
C LEU A 228 4.47 -11.42 -5.61
N GLY A 229 3.47 -12.18 -5.19
CA GLY A 229 3.59 -13.09 -4.06
C GLY A 229 4.61 -14.19 -4.26
N VAL A 230 5.41 -14.43 -3.25
CA VAL A 230 6.33 -15.56 -3.14
C VAL A 230 6.08 -16.32 -1.85
N ILE A 231 6.34 -17.61 -1.89
CA ILE A 231 6.27 -18.49 -0.73
C ILE A 231 7.67 -19.02 -0.47
N LEU A 232 8.20 -18.70 0.72
CA LEU A 232 9.44 -19.28 1.24
C LEU A 232 9.08 -20.29 2.33
N LYS A 233 9.56 -21.51 2.21
CA LYS A 233 9.38 -22.56 3.23
C LYS A 233 10.67 -22.83 3.97
N SER A 234 10.57 -23.04 5.28
CA SER A 234 11.65 -23.58 6.10
C SER A 234 11.50 -25.10 6.22
N GLU A 235 12.55 -25.84 5.88
CA GLU A 235 12.52 -27.30 5.90
C GLU A 235 12.26 -27.89 7.29
N GLU A 236 12.81 -27.28 8.36
CA GLU A 236 12.72 -27.87 9.71
C GLU A 236 11.39 -27.66 10.43
N LYS A 237 10.60 -26.63 10.10
CA LYS A 237 9.43 -26.24 10.92
C LYS A 237 8.13 -26.09 10.14
N ASN A 238 8.07 -26.51 8.89
CA ASN A 238 6.93 -26.20 7.99
C ASN A 238 6.53 -24.71 8.02
N LYS A 239 7.46 -23.84 8.44
CA LYS A 239 7.19 -22.40 8.51
C LYS A 239 7.18 -21.85 7.09
N THR A 240 6.06 -21.22 6.74
CA THR A 240 5.87 -20.58 5.46
C THR A 240 5.80 -19.08 5.65
N VAL A 241 6.60 -18.33 4.89
CA VAL A 241 6.54 -16.87 4.81
C VAL A 241 6.05 -16.48 3.44
N SER A 242 4.89 -15.83 3.41
CA SER A 242 4.37 -15.18 2.22
C SER A 242 4.93 -13.77 2.14
N SER A 243 5.50 -13.39 1.03
CA SER A 243 6.10 -12.10 0.81
C SER A 243 5.98 -11.67 -0.65
N ASN A 244 6.61 -10.58 -1.00
CA ASN A 244 6.69 -10.00 -2.34
C ASN A 244 8.09 -10.19 -2.90
N ILE A 245 8.22 -10.57 -4.18
CA ILE A 245 9.53 -10.84 -4.80
C ILE A 245 10.47 -9.63 -4.75
N LYS A 246 9.99 -8.41 -4.94
CA LYS A 246 10.82 -7.19 -4.81
C LYS A 246 11.43 -7.09 -3.43
N ARG A 247 10.62 -7.37 -2.40
CA ARG A 247 11.05 -7.35 -1.00
C ARG A 247 12.04 -8.46 -0.70
N ILE A 248 11.82 -9.66 -1.23
CA ILE A 248 12.76 -10.77 -1.07
C ILE A 248 14.10 -10.45 -1.72
N ILE A 249 14.12 -9.96 -2.96
CA ILE A 249 15.35 -9.54 -3.64
C ILE A 249 16.11 -8.50 -2.82
N GLN A 250 15.41 -7.49 -2.29
CA GLN A 250 16.02 -6.46 -1.45
C GLN A 250 16.52 -7.04 -0.12
N SER A 251 15.69 -7.83 0.57
CA SER A 251 16.06 -8.45 1.85
C SER A 251 17.25 -9.41 1.69
N LEU A 252 17.27 -10.17 0.59
CA LEU A 252 18.35 -11.11 0.29
C LEU A 252 19.68 -10.39 0.09
N SER A 253 19.69 -9.30 -0.69
CA SER A 253 20.85 -8.45 -0.91
C SER A 253 21.34 -7.78 0.39
N ASP A 254 20.43 -7.13 1.14
CA ASP A 254 20.76 -6.41 2.37
C ASP A 254 21.18 -7.37 3.50
N TYR A 255 20.57 -8.56 3.58
CA TYR A 255 20.91 -9.56 4.58
C TYR A 255 22.27 -10.20 4.29
N SER A 256 22.48 -10.68 3.06
CA SER A 256 23.68 -11.45 2.71
C SER A 256 24.95 -10.62 2.81
N GLY A 257 24.90 -9.34 2.42
CA GLY A 257 26.04 -8.43 2.52
C GLY A 257 26.54 -8.30 3.97
N ASP A 258 25.60 -8.04 4.89
CA ASP A 258 25.92 -7.88 6.30
C ASP A 258 26.35 -9.21 6.94
N ALA A 259 25.62 -10.30 6.66
CA ALA A 259 25.90 -11.62 7.23
C ALA A 259 27.28 -12.13 6.82
N LEU A 260 27.62 -11.98 5.52
CA LEU A 260 28.91 -12.42 4.99
C LEU A 260 30.07 -11.61 5.58
N ALA A 261 29.94 -10.27 5.62
CA ALA A 261 30.97 -9.41 6.20
C ALA A 261 31.23 -9.76 7.67
N LYS A 262 30.17 -9.95 8.48
CA LYS A 262 30.29 -10.30 9.89
C LYS A 262 30.81 -11.73 10.13
N THR A 263 30.40 -12.67 9.28
CA THR A 263 30.89 -14.05 9.32
C THR A 263 32.39 -14.10 8.99
N ASN A 264 32.85 -13.39 7.96
CA ASN A 264 34.28 -13.32 7.63
C ASN A 264 35.08 -12.60 8.71
N GLN A 265 34.54 -11.54 9.32
CA GLN A 265 35.16 -10.89 10.49
C GLN A 265 35.30 -11.86 11.67
N TYR A 266 34.28 -12.69 11.94
CA TYR A 266 34.36 -13.73 12.98
C TYR A 266 35.45 -14.74 12.67
N ILE A 267 35.45 -15.31 11.45
CA ILE A 267 36.47 -16.28 11.04
C ILE A 267 37.89 -15.70 11.23
N SER A 268 38.11 -14.46 10.76
CA SER A 268 39.40 -13.78 10.92
C SER A 268 39.78 -13.51 12.37
N SER A 269 38.83 -13.41 13.29
CA SER A 269 39.08 -13.23 14.72
C SER A 269 39.46 -14.53 15.46
N GLN A 270 39.20 -15.68 14.83
CA GLN A 270 39.52 -16.99 15.39
C GLN A 270 40.93 -17.40 14.94
N SER A 271 41.94 -16.93 15.66
CA SER A 271 43.37 -17.20 15.35
C SER A 271 43.64 -18.69 15.29
N GLY A 272 44.20 -19.17 14.16
CA GLY A 272 44.59 -20.57 13.98
C GLY A 272 43.49 -21.52 13.50
N HIS A 273 42.26 -21.04 13.29
CA HIS A 273 41.16 -21.87 12.78
C HIS A 273 40.73 -21.45 11.37
N THR A 274 40.51 -22.45 10.53
CA THR A 274 39.94 -22.26 9.19
C THR A 274 38.40 -22.22 9.22
N ALA A 275 37.78 -21.71 8.17
CA ALA A 275 36.31 -21.72 8.05
C ALA A 275 35.75 -23.16 8.07
N GLU A 276 36.50 -24.10 7.51
CA GLU A 276 36.16 -25.52 7.44
C GLU A 276 36.15 -26.17 8.82
N GLU A 277 37.14 -25.85 9.67
CA GLU A 277 37.20 -26.33 11.05
C GLU A 277 36.07 -25.77 11.89
N LEU A 278 35.81 -24.46 11.79
CA LEU A 278 34.69 -23.79 12.48
C LEU A 278 33.30 -24.25 12.00
N ALA A 279 33.18 -24.71 10.74
CA ALA A 279 31.97 -25.34 10.25
C ALA A 279 31.79 -26.74 10.82
N LYS A 280 32.89 -27.52 10.91
CA LYS A 280 32.89 -28.91 11.37
C LYS A 280 32.62 -29.03 12.88
N ASP A 281 33.14 -28.11 13.68
CA ASP A 281 32.92 -28.08 15.14
C ASP A 281 31.61 -27.41 15.55
N GLY A 282 30.86 -26.84 14.59
CA GLY A 282 29.58 -26.17 14.82
C GLY A 282 29.67 -24.71 15.29
N SER A 283 30.90 -24.19 15.51
CA SER A 283 31.10 -22.80 15.95
C SER A 283 30.59 -21.78 14.95
N LEU A 284 30.80 -22.05 13.66
CA LEU A 284 30.28 -21.19 12.58
C LEU A 284 28.74 -21.12 12.60
N ALA A 285 28.04 -22.25 12.70
CA ALA A 285 26.59 -22.30 12.78
C ALA A 285 26.06 -21.55 14.02
N LYS A 286 26.70 -21.75 15.17
CA LYS A 286 26.35 -21.07 16.42
C LYS A 286 26.54 -19.56 16.31
N TYR A 287 27.64 -19.11 15.68
CA TYR A 287 27.88 -17.69 15.44
C TYR A 287 26.80 -17.08 14.55
N VAL A 288 26.52 -17.66 13.39
CA VAL A 288 25.49 -17.17 12.45
C VAL A 288 24.11 -17.14 13.11
N LYS A 289 23.75 -18.17 13.87
CA LYS A 289 22.51 -18.20 14.65
C LYS A 289 22.41 -17.02 15.63
N ASN A 290 23.47 -16.77 16.40
CA ASN A 290 23.53 -15.67 17.37
C ASN A 290 23.45 -14.30 16.64
N PHE A 291 24.15 -14.14 15.52
CA PHE A 291 24.06 -12.96 14.66
C PHE A 291 22.62 -12.72 14.21
N ASN A 292 21.90 -13.76 13.75
CA ASN A 292 20.52 -13.65 13.31
C ASN A 292 19.58 -13.23 14.45
N LEU A 293 19.73 -13.82 15.63
CA LEU A 293 18.94 -13.44 16.82
C LEU A 293 19.19 -11.99 17.24
N HIS A 294 20.45 -11.57 17.23
CA HIS A 294 20.81 -10.19 17.53
C HIS A 294 20.22 -9.22 16.51
N ARG A 295 20.32 -9.55 15.23
CA ARG A 295 19.74 -8.75 14.12
C ARG A 295 18.22 -8.65 14.21
N ALA A 296 17.54 -9.76 14.48
CA ALA A 296 16.09 -9.77 14.71
C ALA A 296 15.70 -8.88 15.90
N GLY A 297 16.42 -8.98 17.02
CA GLY A 297 16.19 -8.14 18.19
C GLY A 297 16.43 -6.65 17.92
N THR A 298 17.48 -6.31 17.20
CA THR A 298 17.76 -4.93 16.77
C THR A 298 16.64 -4.40 15.86
N ARG A 299 16.11 -5.24 14.97
CA ARG A 299 14.97 -4.89 14.13
C ARG A 299 13.71 -4.61 14.95
N VAL A 300 13.41 -5.45 15.95
CA VAL A 300 12.28 -5.25 16.86
C VAL A 300 12.41 -3.94 17.62
N LEU A 301 13.58 -3.67 18.20
CA LEU A 301 13.84 -2.43 18.94
C LEU A 301 13.72 -1.20 18.04
N SER A 302 14.24 -1.28 16.83
CA SER A 302 14.11 -0.21 15.83
C SER A 302 12.65 0.05 15.48
N ASN A 303 11.86 -1.02 15.36
CA ASN A 303 10.43 -0.91 15.06
C ASN A 303 9.68 -0.20 16.21
N PHE A 304 9.96 -0.57 17.46
CA PHE A 304 9.40 0.15 18.62
C PHE A 304 9.86 1.60 18.69
N GLY A 305 11.11 1.88 18.35
CA GLY A 305 11.63 3.25 18.24
C GLY A 305 10.88 4.06 17.17
N MET A 306 10.63 3.46 16.00
CA MET A 306 9.84 4.08 14.93
C MET A 306 8.41 4.36 15.37
N TRP A 307 7.73 3.40 16.01
CA TRP A 307 6.40 3.58 16.56
C TRP A 307 6.37 4.68 17.61
N GLY A 308 7.29 4.65 18.58
CA GLY A 308 7.38 5.67 19.64
C GLY A 308 7.58 7.07 19.08
N ALA A 309 8.46 7.24 18.10
CA ALA A 309 8.73 8.53 17.46
C ALA A 309 7.53 9.04 16.65
N VAL A 310 6.87 8.16 15.88
CA VAL A 310 5.67 8.53 15.12
C VAL A 310 4.54 8.93 16.07
N VAL A 311 4.26 8.15 17.10
CA VAL A 311 3.22 8.43 18.08
C VAL A 311 3.51 9.74 18.81
N ALA A 312 4.76 9.96 19.28
CA ALA A 312 5.16 11.21 19.91
C ALA A 312 4.93 12.41 18.99
N PHE A 313 5.29 12.30 17.72
CA PHE A 313 5.06 13.35 16.74
C PHE A 313 3.57 13.62 16.52
N TYR A 314 2.75 12.58 16.40
CA TYR A 314 1.29 12.73 16.24
C TYR A 314 0.63 13.43 17.43
N THR A 315 1.14 13.26 18.65
CA THR A 315 0.66 14.01 19.83
C THR A 315 1.05 15.49 19.81
N LEU A 316 2.12 15.85 19.08
CA LEU A 316 2.55 17.24 18.91
C LEU A 316 1.81 17.97 17.80
N ILE A 317 1.33 17.28 16.77
CA ILE A 317 0.64 17.89 15.61
C ILE A 317 -0.49 18.84 16.04
N PRO A 318 -1.41 18.49 16.99
CA PRO A 318 -2.46 19.40 17.44
C PRO A 318 -1.92 20.70 18.05
N LYS A 319 -0.81 20.64 18.75
CA LYS A 319 -0.16 21.85 19.30
C LYS A 319 0.39 22.72 18.17
N LEU A 320 1.00 22.10 17.15
CA LEU A 320 1.60 22.83 16.02
C LEU A 320 0.55 23.54 15.15
N TYR A 321 -0.52 22.86 14.75
CA TYR A 321 -1.53 23.52 13.91
C TYR A 321 -2.41 24.51 14.67
N ASN A 322 -2.53 24.39 16.00
CA ASN A 322 -3.23 25.34 16.85
C ASN A 322 -2.33 26.52 17.32
N MET A 323 -1.04 26.50 16.99
CA MET A 323 -0.12 27.57 17.40
C MET A 323 -0.56 28.93 16.85
N GLY A 324 -0.67 29.91 17.72
CA GLY A 324 -1.11 31.28 17.37
C GLY A 324 -2.63 31.45 17.20
N LEU A 325 -3.43 30.37 17.35
CA LEU A 325 -4.89 30.48 17.32
C LEU A 325 -5.45 30.69 18.72
N LYS A 326 -6.12 31.82 18.94
CA LYS A 326 -6.84 32.11 20.18
C LYS A 326 -8.20 31.42 20.23
N HIS A 327 -8.90 31.38 19.12
CA HIS A 327 -10.26 30.86 18.97
C HIS A 327 -10.31 29.69 17.97
N ASP A 328 -11.46 29.01 17.87
CA ASP A 328 -11.71 28.05 16.83
C ASP A 328 -11.96 28.77 15.48
N PRO A 329 -11.03 28.69 14.50
CA PRO A 329 -11.20 29.37 13.23
C PRO A 329 -12.34 28.80 12.39
N GLY A 330 -12.86 27.60 12.75
CA GLY A 330 -14.04 26.99 12.15
C GLY A 330 -15.34 27.70 12.51
N LEU A 331 -15.36 28.52 13.56
CA LEU A 331 -16.52 29.28 14.01
C LEU A 331 -16.48 30.75 13.58
N LYS A 332 -15.38 31.21 12.96
CA LYS A 332 -15.22 32.59 12.50
C LYS A 332 -16.41 33.05 11.64
N GLY A 333 -17.02 34.15 12.01
CA GLY A 333 -18.19 34.74 11.34
C GLY A 333 -19.53 34.07 11.67
N LEU A 334 -19.58 33.06 12.56
CA LEU A 334 -20.82 32.36 12.96
C LEU A 334 -21.24 32.71 14.41
N GLU A 335 -20.31 33.01 15.26
CA GLU A 335 -20.55 33.43 16.66
C GLU A 335 -20.25 34.93 16.82
N SER A 336 -21.01 35.64 17.65
CA SER A 336 -20.67 37.00 18.06
C SER A 336 -19.37 36.96 18.86
N GLU A 337 -18.45 37.87 18.57
CA GLU A 337 -17.08 37.90 19.12
C GLU A 337 -17.05 37.98 20.65
N ASP A 338 -18.16 38.38 21.33
CA ASP A 338 -18.23 38.61 22.76
C ASP A 338 -18.23 37.38 23.67
N LYS A 339 -18.24 36.14 23.11
CA LYS A 339 -18.31 34.88 23.91
C LYS A 339 -17.10 33.96 23.76
N ALA A 340 -16.03 34.43 23.17
CA ALA A 340 -14.84 33.61 22.93
C ALA A 340 -13.93 33.40 24.17
N ASP A 341 -14.28 33.94 25.33
CA ASP A 341 -13.33 34.00 26.46
C ASP A 341 -13.54 32.99 27.60
N ASN A 342 -14.48 32.05 27.48
CA ASN A 342 -14.62 31.10 28.59
C ASN A 342 -14.66 29.64 28.10
N THR A 343 -13.68 28.92 28.57
CA THR A 343 -13.51 27.46 28.70
C THR A 343 -12.45 26.81 27.81
N VAL A 344 -11.21 27.16 28.07
CA VAL A 344 -10.15 26.17 27.90
C VAL A 344 -9.88 25.57 29.27
N PRO A 345 -10.15 24.30 29.54
CA PRO A 345 -9.66 23.66 30.73
C PRO A 345 -8.12 23.69 30.66
N LYS A 346 -7.51 24.49 31.52
CA LYS A 346 -6.07 24.42 31.78
C LYS A 346 -5.81 23.06 32.45
N THR A 347 -5.67 22.01 31.67
CA THR A 347 -5.07 20.77 32.17
C THR A 347 -3.60 21.10 32.43
N LYS A 348 -3.27 21.37 33.69
CA LYS A 348 -1.89 21.42 34.17
C LYS A 348 -1.29 20.03 33.92
N VAL A 349 -0.61 19.88 32.80
CA VAL A 349 0.32 18.76 32.63
C VAL A 349 1.46 19.05 33.59
N LYS A 350 1.56 18.31 34.69
CA LYS A 350 2.76 18.26 35.50
C LYS A 350 3.89 17.78 34.60
N ASP A 351 4.82 18.67 34.29
CA ASP A 351 6.11 18.31 33.73
C ASP A 351 6.88 17.47 34.79
N GLU A 352 6.65 16.19 34.81
CA GLU A 352 7.59 15.29 35.46
C GLU A 352 8.79 15.12 34.53
N ASN A 353 9.81 15.95 34.74
CA ASN A 353 11.16 15.79 34.24
C ASN A 353 11.74 14.48 34.79
N LYS A 354 11.38 13.35 34.19
CA LYS A 354 12.14 12.12 34.32
C LYS A 354 13.37 12.22 33.42
N LYS A 355 14.51 12.54 34.03
CA LYS A 355 15.85 12.33 33.46
C LYS A 355 15.90 10.92 32.86
N GLY A 356 15.91 10.84 31.52
CA GLY A 356 16.14 9.58 30.83
C GLY A 356 17.49 9.02 31.25
N LYS A 357 17.47 7.89 31.96
CA LYS A 357 18.66 7.07 32.11
C LYS A 357 18.98 6.54 30.73
N ASP A 358 20.17 6.87 30.22
CA ASP A 358 20.73 6.25 29.03
C ASP A 358 20.79 4.74 29.25
N VAL A 359 19.85 4.02 28.63
CA VAL A 359 19.87 2.56 28.64
C VAL A 359 20.86 2.13 27.55
N ALA A 360 22.09 1.90 27.96
CA ALA A 360 23.08 1.25 27.11
C ALA A 360 22.59 -0.18 26.80
N PHE A 361 22.15 -0.39 25.55
CA PHE A 361 21.71 -1.70 25.07
C PHE A 361 22.91 -2.66 24.97
N LYS A 362 23.12 -3.50 26.00
CA LYS A 362 24.08 -4.58 25.95
C LYS A 362 23.62 -5.67 24.96
N GLY A 363 24.54 -6.22 24.17
CA GLY A 363 24.26 -7.16 23.07
C GLY A 363 23.35 -8.36 23.42
N ASN A 364 23.41 -8.85 24.68
CA ASN A 364 22.57 -9.96 25.14
C ASN A 364 21.06 -9.63 25.20
N PHE A 365 20.69 -8.36 25.43
CA PHE A 365 19.30 -7.94 25.49
C PHE A 365 18.63 -8.02 24.10
N ALA A 366 19.30 -7.54 23.06
CA ALA A 366 18.79 -7.62 21.70
C ALA A 366 18.62 -9.07 21.23
N SER A 367 19.55 -9.97 21.56
CA SER A 367 19.44 -11.39 21.22
C SER A 367 18.27 -12.08 21.94
N GLY A 368 18.01 -11.72 23.20
CA GLY A 368 16.85 -12.23 23.96
C GLY A 368 15.52 -11.78 23.35
N ILE A 369 15.40 -10.50 22.97
CA ILE A 369 14.22 -9.99 22.26
C ILE A 369 14.08 -10.69 20.90
N GLY A 370 15.17 -10.84 20.13
CA GLY A 370 15.16 -11.53 18.84
C GLY A 370 14.67 -12.97 18.96
N SER A 371 15.11 -13.70 20.00
CA SER A 371 14.65 -15.06 20.27
C SER A 371 13.13 -15.14 20.48
N ASN A 372 12.54 -14.18 21.21
CA ASN A 372 11.09 -14.13 21.42
C ASN A 372 10.31 -13.71 20.18
N ALA A 373 10.85 -12.79 19.38
CA ALA A 373 10.20 -12.32 18.15
C ALA A 373 10.21 -13.39 17.04
N VAL A 374 11.24 -14.22 17.00
CA VAL A 374 11.39 -15.32 16.02
C VAL A 374 10.55 -16.56 16.38
N LYS A 375 10.15 -16.70 17.65
CA LYS A 375 9.25 -17.80 18.05
C LYS A 375 7.86 -17.62 17.48
N ASP A 376 7.23 -18.72 17.07
CA ASP A 376 5.85 -18.75 16.50
C ASP A 376 4.75 -18.51 17.54
N GLY A 377 5.02 -17.73 18.57
CA GLY A 377 4.08 -17.34 19.61
C GLY A 377 3.18 -16.17 19.20
N PHE A 378 2.20 -15.88 20.07
CA PHE A 378 1.28 -14.75 19.92
C PHE A 378 2.03 -13.41 19.71
N LEU A 379 3.09 -13.17 20.47
CA LEU A 379 3.90 -11.94 20.37
C LEU A 379 4.59 -11.80 19.02
N GLY A 380 5.16 -12.87 18.48
CA GLY A 380 5.76 -12.86 17.14
C GLY A 380 4.73 -12.52 16.04
N LYS A 381 3.56 -13.15 16.10
CA LYS A 381 2.45 -12.86 15.15
C LYS A 381 1.93 -11.43 15.28
N LEU A 382 1.81 -10.92 16.50
CA LEU A 382 1.41 -9.55 16.76
C LEU A 382 2.45 -8.56 16.22
N PHE A 383 3.73 -8.81 16.52
CA PHE A 383 4.82 -7.97 16.04
C PHE A 383 4.85 -7.88 14.51
N ASN A 384 4.73 -9.00 13.81
CA ASN A 384 4.72 -9.03 12.34
C ASN A 384 3.58 -8.20 11.72
N LYS A 385 2.42 -8.10 12.41
CA LYS A 385 1.30 -7.25 11.98
C LYS A 385 1.59 -5.75 12.12
N PHE A 386 2.46 -5.36 13.04
CA PHE A 386 2.80 -3.98 13.35
C PHE A 386 4.21 -3.60 12.88
N GLU A 387 4.93 -4.51 12.23
CA GLU A 387 6.26 -4.24 11.72
C GLU A 387 6.21 -3.29 10.53
N PHE A 388 7.07 -2.26 10.55
CA PHE A 388 7.25 -1.37 9.42
C PHE A 388 7.91 -2.10 8.25
N ASN A 389 7.35 -1.92 7.07
CA ASN A 389 7.93 -2.38 5.82
C ASN A 389 8.70 -1.22 5.17
N GLY A 390 9.98 -1.09 5.51
CA GLY A 390 10.70 0.14 5.21
C GLY A 390 10.03 1.32 5.92
N ALA A 391 9.48 2.25 5.15
CA ALA A 391 8.72 3.39 5.65
C ALA A 391 7.20 3.16 5.70
N SER A 392 6.68 2.07 5.16
CA SER A 392 5.24 1.78 5.12
C SER A 392 4.80 0.88 6.26
N MET A 393 3.50 0.88 6.56
CA MET A 393 2.87 0.04 7.57
C MET A 393 1.87 -0.92 6.94
N SER A 394 1.59 -2.02 7.65
CA SER A 394 0.44 -2.87 7.35
C SER A 394 -0.88 -2.13 7.59
N VAL A 395 -1.99 -2.63 7.01
CA VAL A 395 -3.32 -2.05 7.27
C VAL A 395 -3.68 -2.04 8.76
N PRO A 396 -3.48 -3.12 9.55
CA PRO A 396 -3.67 -3.07 11.00
C PRO A 396 -2.82 -2.01 11.69
N GLY A 397 -1.56 -1.86 11.29
CA GLY A 397 -0.67 -0.81 11.81
C GLY A 397 -1.20 0.58 11.51
N MET A 398 -1.62 0.82 10.26
CA MET A 398 -2.20 2.10 9.85
C MET A 398 -3.50 2.42 10.58
N LEU A 399 -4.41 1.44 10.74
CA LEU A 399 -5.63 1.62 11.53
C LEU A 399 -5.31 2.00 12.99
N THR A 400 -4.37 1.30 13.61
CA THR A 400 -3.96 1.61 14.99
C THR A 400 -3.34 3.00 15.09
N LEU A 401 -2.52 3.41 14.13
CA LEU A 401 -1.96 4.76 14.09
C LEU A 401 -3.06 5.83 13.97
N LEU A 402 -3.97 5.67 13.02
CA LEU A 402 -4.99 6.67 12.70
C LEU A 402 -6.04 6.78 13.82
N PHE A 403 -6.61 5.66 14.25
CA PHE A 403 -7.68 5.66 15.26
C PHE A 403 -7.18 5.67 16.69
N GLY A 404 -6.03 5.05 16.97
CA GLY A 404 -5.46 4.98 18.32
C GLY A 404 -4.59 6.17 18.71
N PHE A 405 -3.84 6.71 17.75
CA PHE A 405 -2.82 7.72 18.06
C PHE A 405 -2.98 9.05 17.32
N CYS A 406 -3.68 9.11 16.20
CA CYS A 406 -3.94 10.36 15.48
C CYS A 406 -5.24 11.03 15.94
N LEU A 407 -6.34 10.30 15.98
CA LEU A 407 -7.66 10.83 16.31
C LEU A 407 -7.76 11.33 17.79
N PRO A 408 -7.34 10.57 18.83
CA PRO A 408 -7.51 11.01 20.21
C PRO A 408 -6.79 12.32 20.56
N PRO A 409 -5.52 12.54 20.18
CA PRO A 409 -4.86 13.82 20.44
C PRO A 409 -5.55 15.00 19.76
N ARG A 410 -6.09 14.82 18.54
CA ARG A 410 -6.86 15.85 17.83
C ARG A 410 -8.16 16.17 18.58
N TYR A 411 -8.89 15.15 19.01
CA TYR A 411 -10.12 15.29 19.76
C TYR A 411 -9.91 16.02 21.10
N ILE A 412 -8.87 15.63 21.87
CA ILE A 412 -8.56 16.23 23.18
C ILE A 412 -8.13 17.69 23.04
N ASN A 413 -7.37 18.06 21.99
CA ASN A 413 -6.88 19.41 21.76
C ASN A 413 -7.84 20.27 20.91
N ALA A 414 -9.05 19.83 20.64
CA ALA A 414 -10.06 20.62 19.95
C ALA A 414 -10.45 21.84 20.77
N LYS A 415 -10.64 22.98 20.10
CA LYS A 415 -10.96 24.28 20.73
C LYS A 415 -12.43 24.43 21.12
N SER A 416 -13.31 23.62 20.53
CA SER A 416 -14.75 23.65 20.79
C SER A 416 -15.36 22.24 20.70
N ASP A 417 -16.54 22.05 21.33
CA ASP A 417 -17.28 20.79 21.21
C ASP A 417 -17.81 20.56 19.78
N LYS A 418 -18.02 21.62 19.03
CA LYS A 418 -18.38 21.58 17.62
C LYS A 418 -17.22 21.04 16.79
N GLU A 419 -16.00 21.52 17.07
CA GLU A 419 -14.78 21.01 16.46
C GLU A 419 -14.55 19.53 16.80
N LYS A 420 -14.79 19.08 18.05
CA LYS A 420 -14.70 17.66 18.42
C LYS A 420 -15.59 16.77 17.54
N LYS A 421 -16.83 17.18 17.34
CA LYS A 421 -17.77 16.45 16.46
C LYS A 421 -17.29 16.42 15.01
N GLU A 422 -16.80 17.57 14.50
CA GLU A 422 -16.23 17.62 13.15
C GLU A 422 -15.02 16.73 12.99
N ILE A 423 -14.10 16.71 13.96
CA ILE A 423 -12.90 15.85 13.94
C ILE A 423 -13.31 14.39 13.80
N VAL A 424 -14.25 13.91 14.61
CA VAL A 424 -14.71 12.52 14.55
C VAL A 424 -15.29 12.21 13.17
N VAL A 425 -16.29 12.97 12.73
CA VAL A 425 -16.95 12.73 11.44
C VAL A 425 -15.95 12.78 10.29
N ARG A 426 -15.14 13.82 10.25
CA ARG A 426 -14.20 14.05 9.15
C ARG A 426 -13.06 13.04 9.12
N ASP A 427 -12.41 12.82 10.26
CA ASP A 427 -11.21 11.98 10.29
C ASP A 427 -11.59 10.49 10.14
N VAL A 428 -12.66 10.02 10.78
CA VAL A 428 -13.15 8.65 10.59
C VAL A 428 -13.55 8.41 9.13
N SER A 429 -14.35 9.32 8.54
CA SER A 429 -14.78 9.18 7.15
C SER A 429 -13.61 9.24 6.17
N SER A 430 -12.65 10.15 6.40
CA SER A 430 -11.46 10.29 5.55
C SER A 430 -10.56 9.07 5.62
N PHE A 431 -10.28 8.58 6.82
CA PHE A 431 -9.45 7.39 7.01
C PHE A 431 -10.08 6.16 6.36
N THR A 432 -11.40 6.01 6.54
CA THR A 432 -12.15 4.92 5.90
C THR A 432 -12.12 5.04 4.38
N ALA A 433 -12.33 6.24 3.83
CA ALA A 433 -12.31 6.47 2.39
C ALA A 433 -10.94 6.13 1.78
N ILE A 434 -9.83 6.56 2.40
CA ILE A 434 -8.49 6.31 1.88
C ILE A 434 -8.10 4.85 1.99
N LEU A 435 -8.35 4.23 3.13
CA LEU A 435 -7.94 2.85 3.35
C LEU A 435 -8.75 1.85 2.53
N PHE A 436 -10.03 2.12 2.29
CA PHE A 436 -10.95 1.14 1.76
C PHE A 436 -11.70 1.58 0.50
N ALA A 437 -12.25 2.80 0.47
CA ALA A 437 -13.18 3.20 -0.58
C ALA A 437 -12.50 3.38 -1.94
N ALA A 438 -11.30 3.97 -2.00
CA ALA A 438 -10.60 4.19 -3.27
C ALA A 438 -10.28 2.85 -3.96
N LYS A 439 -9.78 1.86 -3.21
CA LYS A 439 -9.53 0.51 -3.74
C LYS A 439 -10.82 -0.21 -4.12
N ALA A 440 -11.86 -0.12 -3.29
CA ALA A 440 -13.15 -0.73 -3.58
C ALA A 440 -13.78 -0.15 -4.86
N MET A 441 -13.70 1.15 -5.06
CA MET A 441 -14.17 1.81 -6.28
C MET A 441 -13.39 1.36 -7.52
N ALA A 442 -12.04 1.34 -7.44
CA ALA A 442 -11.20 0.86 -8.53
C ALA A 442 -11.53 -0.59 -8.91
N ARG A 443 -11.75 -1.46 -7.93
CA ARG A 443 -12.21 -2.85 -8.14
C ARG A 443 -13.59 -2.90 -8.78
N GLY A 444 -14.55 -2.12 -8.28
CA GLY A 444 -15.90 -2.06 -8.82
C GLY A 444 -15.92 -1.65 -10.30
N PHE A 445 -15.14 -0.65 -10.68
CA PHE A 445 -14.98 -0.24 -12.09
C PHE A 445 -14.30 -1.34 -12.92
N SER A 446 -13.26 -1.97 -12.40
CA SER A 446 -12.60 -3.08 -13.09
C SER A 446 -13.52 -4.30 -13.25
N ASP A 447 -14.35 -4.61 -12.26
CA ASP A 447 -15.37 -5.68 -12.37
C ASP A 447 -16.43 -5.35 -13.42
N ALA A 448 -16.89 -4.10 -13.47
CA ALA A 448 -17.83 -3.65 -14.51
C ALA A 448 -17.22 -3.79 -15.91
N PHE A 449 -15.98 -3.34 -16.07
CA PHE A 449 -15.28 -3.47 -17.35
C PHE A 449 -15.00 -4.95 -17.71
N ALA A 450 -14.63 -5.79 -16.73
CA ALA A 450 -14.44 -7.21 -16.93
C ALA A 450 -15.73 -7.90 -17.45
N LYS A 451 -16.89 -7.55 -16.90
CA LYS A 451 -18.19 -8.04 -17.37
C LYS A 451 -18.49 -7.64 -18.81
N ILE A 452 -18.08 -6.44 -19.23
CA ILE A 452 -18.30 -5.95 -20.61
C ILE A 452 -17.30 -6.60 -21.57
N SER A 453 -16.02 -6.63 -21.21
CA SER A 453 -14.92 -7.08 -22.08
C SER A 453 -14.65 -8.57 -22.04
N GLY A 454 -15.09 -9.27 -21.01
CA GLY A 454 -14.73 -10.67 -20.73
C GLY A 454 -13.34 -10.84 -20.08
N LEU A 455 -12.59 -9.76 -19.85
CA LEU A 455 -11.27 -9.82 -19.23
C LEU A 455 -11.35 -9.99 -17.71
N ALA A 456 -10.48 -10.80 -17.16
CA ALA A 456 -10.24 -10.84 -15.71
C ALA A 456 -9.20 -9.76 -15.35
N LEU A 457 -9.66 -8.60 -14.86
CA LEU A 457 -8.80 -7.51 -14.39
C LEU A 457 -8.62 -7.50 -12.87
N ASN A 458 -9.48 -8.20 -12.14
CA ASN A 458 -9.35 -8.42 -10.71
C ASN A 458 -8.87 -9.84 -10.44
N VAL A 459 -7.86 -9.97 -9.58
CA VAL A 459 -7.44 -11.28 -9.08
C VAL A 459 -8.38 -11.69 -7.96
N LYS A 460 -9.04 -12.84 -8.12
CA LYS A 460 -9.93 -13.38 -7.09
C LYS A 460 -9.19 -14.41 -6.23
N PRO A 461 -9.39 -14.41 -4.91
CA PRO A 461 -8.85 -15.48 -4.07
C PRO A 461 -9.54 -16.80 -4.42
N GLU A 462 -8.83 -17.91 -4.25
CA GLU A 462 -9.30 -19.27 -4.53
C GLU A 462 -10.52 -19.73 -3.68
N ASP A 463 -11.08 -18.87 -2.85
CA ASP A 463 -12.10 -19.16 -1.86
C ASP A 463 -13.53 -18.92 -2.37
N HIS A 464 -13.92 -19.55 -3.48
CA HIS A 464 -15.29 -19.44 -4.00
C HIS A 464 -16.38 -19.94 -3.03
N ASN A 465 -16.03 -20.80 -2.09
CA ASN A 465 -16.97 -21.43 -1.14
C ASN A 465 -17.15 -20.67 0.20
N LYS A 466 -16.56 -19.48 0.35
CA LYS A 466 -16.68 -18.70 1.59
C LYS A 466 -17.97 -17.88 1.64
N SER A 467 -18.42 -17.58 2.87
CA SER A 467 -19.63 -16.82 3.14
C SER A 467 -19.64 -15.44 2.46
N ILE A 468 -20.82 -14.91 2.17
CA ILE A 468 -21.01 -13.57 1.57
C ILE A 468 -20.31 -12.50 2.40
N LEU A 469 -20.39 -12.58 3.72
CA LEU A 469 -19.69 -11.65 4.62
C LEU A 469 -18.16 -11.68 4.44
N HIS A 470 -17.60 -12.88 4.21
CA HIS A 470 -16.17 -13.01 3.94
C HIS A 470 -15.79 -12.38 2.56
N LYS A 471 -16.62 -12.59 1.54
CA LYS A 471 -16.43 -11.98 0.22
C LYS A 471 -16.51 -10.44 0.29
N VAL A 472 -17.49 -9.90 1.01
CA VAL A 472 -17.62 -8.45 1.24
C VAL A 472 -16.43 -7.92 2.03
N LYS A 473 -16.03 -8.58 3.11
CA LYS A 473 -14.82 -8.20 3.87
C LYS A 473 -13.59 -8.16 2.96
N ASN A 474 -13.37 -9.20 2.16
CA ASN A 474 -12.24 -9.29 1.24
C ASN A 474 -12.28 -8.21 0.15
N TYR A 475 -13.46 -7.81 -0.29
CA TYR A 475 -13.62 -6.76 -1.28
C TYR A 475 -13.12 -5.40 -0.78
N PHE A 476 -13.36 -5.08 0.49
CA PHE A 476 -13.02 -3.78 1.09
C PHE A 476 -11.66 -3.76 1.80
N THR A 477 -11.12 -4.90 2.24
CA THR A 477 -9.84 -4.94 2.94
C THR A 477 -8.67 -5.01 1.97
N ALA A 478 -7.77 -4.04 2.03
CA ALA A 478 -6.52 -4.07 1.31
C ALA A 478 -5.71 -5.33 1.68
N GLY A 479 -5.19 -6.05 0.68
CA GLY A 479 -4.39 -7.25 0.89
C GLY A 479 -5.18 -8.53 1.15
N ALA A 480 -6.51 -8.52 1.03
CA ALA A 480 -7.35 -9.71 1.23
C ALA A 480 -7.71 -10.42 -0.09
N GLY A 481 -6.85 -10.37 -1.08
CA GLY A 481 -6.90 -11.29 -2.21
C GLY A 481 -7.71 -10.86 -3.43
N ILE A 482 -8.33 -9.68 -3.43
CA ILE A 482 -8.92 -9.11 -4.64
C ILE A 482 -8.15 -7.85 -4.99
N ASP A 483 -7.23 -7.94 -5.95
CA ASP A 483 -6.47 -6.81 -6.46
C ASP A 483 -6.74 -6.59 -7.95
N VAL A 484 -6.76 -5.31 -8.35
CA VAL A 484 -6.80 -4.93 -9.76
C VAL A 484 -5.41 -5.14 -10.35
N LEU A 485 -5.34 -5.79 -11.52
CA LEU A 485 -4.07 -5.99 -12.21
C LEU A 485 -3.47 -4.64 -12.63
N THR A 486 -2.19 -4.45 -12.41
CA THR A 486 -1.46 -3.30 -12.94
C THR A 486 -1.32 -3.40 -14.46
N SER A 487 -1.02 -2.27 -15.11
CA SER A 487 -0.77 -2.26 -16.56
C SER A 487 0.32 -3.24 -17.01
N GLU A 488 1.39 -3.38 -16.22
CA GLU A 488 2.47 -4.35 -16.50
C GLU A 488 1.98 -5.79 -16.34
N GLN A 489 1.17 -6.07 -15.31
CA GLN A 489 0.58 -7.39 -15.09
C GLN A 489 -0.40 -7.75 -16.20
N ILE A 490 -1.22 -6.80 -16.68
CA ILE A 490 -2.12 -7.02 -17.82
C ILE A 490 -1.32 -7.41 -19.06
N VAL A 491 -0.29 -6.62 -19.42
CA VAL A 491 0.57 -6.92 -20.57
C VAL A 491 1.26 -8.29 -20.41
N SER A 492 1.85 -8.56 -19.23
CA SER A 492 2.52 -9.83 -18.98
C SER A 492 1.57 -11.03 -19.11
N LYS A 493 0.36 -10.91 -18.58
CA LYS A 493 -0.58 -12.03 -18.51
C LYS A 493 -1.29 -12.31 -19.83
N TYR A 494 -1.79 -11.26 -20.49
CA TYR A 494 -2.57 -11.42 -21.72
C TYR A 494 -1.72 -11.45 -22.99
N SER A 495 -0.45 -11.04 -22.95
CA SER A 495 0.48 -11.16 -24.08
C SER A 495 1.35 -12.43 -24.04
N ASN A 496 1.32 -13.22 -22.96
CA ASN A 496 2.16 -14.41 -22.80
C ASN A 496 1.30 -15.67 -22.56
N ILE A 497 0.29 -15.89 -23.38
CA ILE A 497 -0.62 -17.03 -23.23
C ILE A 497 0.05 -18.40 -23.44
N GLU A 498 1.21 -18.44 -24.09
CA GLU A 498 2.01 -19.66 -24.24
C GLU A 498 2.74 -20.09 -22.97
N ASP A 499 2.94 -19.15 -22.02
CA ASP A 499 3.59 -19.45 -20.74
C ASP A 499 2.69 -20.29 -19.80
N TYR A 500 1.45 -20.59 -20.21
CA TYR A 500 0.55 -21.45 -19.46
C TYR A 500 0.78 -22.91 -19.78
N LYS A 501 0.71 -23.76 -18.74
CA LYS A 501 0.98 -25.19 -18.83
C LYS A 501 0.24 -25.92 -19.97
N GLU A 502 -0.97 -25.50 -20.28
CA GLU A 502 -1.83 -26.07 -21.31
C GLU A 502 -1.99 -25.15 -22.54
N GLY A 503 -1.10 -24.17 -22.70
CA GLY A 503 -1.21 -23.19 -23.77
C GLY A 503 -2.49 -22.36 -23.65
N ILE A 504 -3.25 -22.24 -24.76
CA ILE A 504 -4.47 -21.44 -24.81
C ILE A 504 -5.57 -21.95 -23.87
N ASN A 505 -5.65 -23.25 -23.61
CA ASN A 505 -6.62 -23.81 -22.68
C ASN A 505 -6.28 -23.41 -21.22
N GLY A 506 -5.00 -23.36 -20.86
CA GLY A 506 -4.57 -22.82 -19.57
C GLY A 506 -4.94 -21.34 -19.42
N PHE A 507 -4.85 -20.56 -20.50
CA PHE A 507 -5.30 -19.18 -20.53
C PHE A 507 -6.83 -19.05 -20.37
N PHE A 508 -7.61 -19.92 -21.00
CA PHE A 508 -9.07 -19.95 -20.84
C PHE A 508 -9.46 -20.33 -19.41
N ASN A 509 -8.85 -21.35 -18.82
CA ASN A 509 -9.06 -21.73 -17.42
C ASN A 509 -8.72 -20.58 -16.48
N PHE A 510 -7.60 -19.88 -16.73
CA PHE A 510 -7.26 -18.67 -15.97
C PHE A 510 -8.35 -17.58 -16.06
N LEU A 511 -8.87 -17.31 -17.26
CA LEU A 511 -9.94 -16.32 -17.42
C LEU A 511 -11.16 -16.67 -16.57
N GLU A 512 -11.60 -17.91 -16.61
CA GLU A 512 -12.78 -18.39 -15.90
C GLU A 512 -12.60 -18.40 -14.39
N GLU A 513 -11.51 -18.94 -13.90
CA GLU A 513 -11.18 -18.94 -12.47
C GLU A 513 -11.17 -17.53 -11.88
N ASN A 514 -10.80 -16.54 -12.68
CA ASN A 514 -10.77 -15.14 -12.27
C ASN A 514 -12.04 -14.35 -12.66
N GLY A 515 -13.08 -15.03 -13.18
CA GLY A 515 -14.36 -14.43 -13.52
C GLY A 515 -14.38 -13.67 -14.85
N GLY A 516 -13.46 -14.01 -15.75
CA GLY A 516 -13.49 -13.62 -17.16
C GLY A 516 -14.50 -14.44 -17.96
N ASP A 517 -14.62 -14.11 -19.24
CA ASP A 517 -15.53 -14.76 -20.19
C ASP A 517 -14.78 -15.01 -21.49
N VAL A 518 -14.44 -16.26 -21.74
CA VAL A 518 -13.67 -16.71 -22.92
C VAL A 518 -14.36 -16.29 -24.21
N LYS A 519 -15.69 -16.46 -24.31
CA LYS A 519 -16.44 -16.11 -25.51
C LYS A 519 -16.36 -14.63 -25.83
N LYS A 520 -16.45 -13.76 -24.81
CA LYS A 520 -16.31 -12.31 -24.99
C LYS A 520 -14.90 -11.93 -25.40
N VAL A 521 -13.90 -12.53 -24.79
CA VAL A 521 -12.49 -12.26 -25.13
C VAL A 521 -12.19 -12.66 -26.59
N LEU A 522 -12.68 -13.81 -27.04
CA LEU A 522 -12.53 -14.25 -28.43
C LEU A 522 -13.33 -13.40 -29.43
N ASN A 523 -14.37 -12.70 -29.00
CA ASN A 523 -15.16 -11.79 -29.84
C ASN A 523 -14.69 -10.33 -29.84
N ILE A 524 -13.70 -9.97 -29.03
CA ILE A 524 -13.35 -8.56 -28.76
C ILE A 524 -12.58 -7.89 -29.91
N ASP A 525 -11.77 -8.69 -30.61
CA ASP A 525 -11.01 -8.27 -31.80
C ASP A 525 -11.53 -9.01 -33.03
N LYS A 526 -11.75 -8.27 -34.12
CA LYS A 526 -12.31 -8.85 -35.36
C LYS A 526 -11.44 -9.98 -35.92
N ASN A 527 -10.12 -9.83 -35.83
CA ASN A 527 -9.19 -10.84 -36.35
C ASN A 527 -9.21 -12.07 -35.47
N VAL A 528 -9.13 -11.92 -34.15
CA VAL A 528 -9.26 -13.01 -33.18
C VAL A 528 -10.58 -13.77 -33.38
N LYS A 529 -11.69 -13.03 -33.53
CA LYS A 529 -13.01 -13.60 -33.79
C LYS A 529 -13.01 -14.47 -35.05
N THR A 530 -12.53 -13.93 -36.18
CA THR A 530 -12.50 -14.64 -37.44
C THR A 530 -11.67 -15.95 -37.35
N GLN A 531 -10.51 -15.89 -36.68
CA GLN A 531 -9.68 -17.08 -36.47
C GLN A 531 -10.32 -18.09 -35.51
N ALA A 532 -10.97 -17.61 -34.45
CA ALA A 532 -11.69 -18.47 -33.51
C ALA A 532 -12.90 -19.14 -34.18
N GLU A 533 -13.67 -18.44 -35.00
CA GLU A 533 -14.76 -19.01 -35.78
C GLU A 533 -14.26 -20.06 -36.81
N LYS A 534 -13.09 -19.80 -37.43
CA LYS A 534 -12.44 -20.77 -38.28
C LYS A 534 -12.06 -22.05 -37.50
N ILE A 535 -11.48 -21.91 -36.32
CA ILE A 535 -11.18 -23.05 -35.44
C ILE A 535 -12.45 -23.82 -35.08
N MET A 536 -13.53 -23.15 -34.77
CA MET A 536 -14.81 -23.80 -34.45
C MET A 536 -15.40 -24.54 -35.67
N THR A 537 -15.27 -23.97 -36.85
CA THR A 537 -15.71 -24.61 -38.11
C THR A 537 -14.88 -25.87 -38.41
N ASP A 538 -13.55 -25.76 -38.34
CA ASP A 538 -12.64 -26.83 -38.78
C ASP A 538 -12.50 -27.96 -37.73
N PHE A 539 -12.57 -27.64 -36.46
CA PHE A 539 -12.29 -28.54 -35.34
C PHE A 539 -13.41 -28.68 -34.32
N GLY A 540 -14.42 -27.77 -34.32
CA GLY A 540 -15.53 -27.74 -33.37
C GLY A 540 -16.86 -28.22 -33.93
N GLY A 541 -16.86 -28.94 -35.07
CA GLY A 541 -18.07 -29.49 -35.68
C GLY A 541 -18.98 -28.46 -36.33
N GLY A 542 -18.44 -27.32 -36.77
CA GLY A 542 -19.18 -26.26 -37.49
C GLY A 542 -20.10 -25.39 -36.62
N LYS A 543 -20.06 -25.54 -35.31
CA LYS A 543 -20.82 -24.69 -34.39
C LYS A 543 -20.25 -23.27 -34.34
N SER A 544 -21.13 -22.28 -34.26
CA SER A 544 -20.69 -20.89 -34.06
C SER A 544 -20.08 -20.72 -32.66
N LEU A 545 -19.13 -19.80 -32.52
CA LEU A 545 -18.53 -19.45 -31.23
C LEU A 545 -19.59 -19.02 -30.17
N LYS A 546 -20.70 -18.44 -30.63
CA LYS A 546 -21.82 -18.00 -29.78
C LYS A 546 -22.58 -19.19 -29.19
N ASP A 547 -22.84 -20.22 -30.01
CA ASP A 547 -23.70 -21.35 -29.65
C ASP A 547 -22.94 -22.50 -29.00
N ALA A 548 -21.62 -22.59 -29.20
CA ALA A 548 -20.77 -23.60 -28.61
C ALA A 548 -20.71 -23.46 -27.09
N THR A 549 -20.66 -24.60 -26.39
CA THR A 549 -20.33 -24.59 -24.95
C THR A 549 -18.84 -24.30 -24.76
N LEU A 550 -18.46 -23.97 -23.56
CA LEU A 550 -17.06 -23.71 -23.24
C LEU A 550 -16.17 -24.94 -23.43
N GLU A 551 -16.68 -26.09 -23.03
CA GLU A 551 -16.00 -27.38 -23.20
C GLU A 551 -15.77 -27.73 -24.69
N GLU A 552 -16.74 -27.39 -25.55
CA GLU A 552 -16.59 -27.53 -27.00
C GLU A 552 -15.52 -26.61 -27.55
N ILE A 553 -15.47 -25.34 -27.06
CA ILE A 553 -14.41 -24.38 -27.41
C ILE A 553 -13.05 -24.92 -26.99
N HIS A 554 -12.89 -25.37 -25.75
CA HIS A 554 -11.64 -25.94 -25.24
C HIS A 554 -11.20 -27.16 -26.11
N THR A 555 -12.13 -28.03 -26.47
CA THR A 555 -11.86 -29.21 -27.27
C THR A 555 -11.43 -28.82 -28.68
N ALA A 556 -12.12 -27.87 -29.32
CA ALA A 556 -11.79 -27.38 -30.65
C ALA A 556 -10.39 -26.74 -30.69
N PHE A 557 -10.10 -25.87 -29.72
CA PHE A 557 -8.80 -25.22 -29.63
C PHE A 557 -7.66 -26.19 -29.30
N LYS A 558 -7.93 -27.25 -28.54
CA LYS A 558 -6.95 -28.32 -28.29
C LYS A 558 -6.62 -29.11 -29.56
N LYS A 559 -7.65 -29.41 -30.38
CA LYS A 559 -7.48 -30.10 -31.67
C LYS A 559 -6.79 -29.22 -32.72
N ALA A 560 -6.98 -27.90 -32.65
CA ALA A 560 -6.37 -26.91 -33.55
C ALA A 560 -4.87 -26.69 -33.33
N LYS A 561 -4.24 -27.41 -32.41
CA LYS A 561 -2.80 -27.26 -32.13
C LYS A 561 -1.98 -27.44 -33.42
N GLY A 562 -1.17 -26.42 -33.75
CA GLY A 562 -0.36 -26.37 -34.97
C GLY A 562 -1.08 -25.79 -36.19
N SER A 563 -2.31 -25.30 -36.06
CA SER A 563 -3.01 -24.62 -37.16
C SER A 563 -2.61 -23.13 -37.25
N ASP A 564 -2.60 -22.60 -38.48
CA ASP A 564 -2.34 -21.15 -38.72
C ASP A 564 -3.35 -20.26 -37.98
N ALA A 565 -4.59 -20.68 -37.84
CA ALA A 565 -5.62 -19.95 -37.15
C ALA A 565 -5.27 -19.75 -35.65
N LEU A 566 -4.77 -20.82 -35.03
CA LEU A 566 -4.33 -20.74 -33.61
C LEU A 566 -3.08 -19.90 -33.46
N GLU A 567 -2.11 -20.02 -34.37
CA GLU A 567 -0.88 -19.22 -34.35
C GLU A 567 -1.18 -17.70 -34.54
N ASN A 568 -2.14 -17.39 -35.41
CA ASN A 568 -2.60 -16.01 -35.58
C ASN A 568 -3.24 -15.46 -34.30
N ILE A 569 -4.03 -16.26 -33.56
CA ILE A 569 -4.57 -15.85 -32.25
C ILE A 569 -3.44 -15.61 -31.26
N TYR A 570 -2.47 -16.51 -31.16
CA TYR A 570 -1.28 -16.34 -30.33
C TYR A 570 -0.53 -15.06 -30.67
N THR A 571 -0.29 -14.78 -31.94
CA THR A 571 0.42 -13.58 -32.40
C THR A 571 -0.30 -12.32 -31.93
N VAL A 572 -1.62 -12.27 -32.03
CA VAL A 572 -2.42 -11.13 -31.56
C VAL A 572 -2.28 -10.94 -30.05
N PHE A 573 -2.36 -11.99 -29.25
CA PHE A 573 -2.27 -11.88 -27.80
C PHE A 573 -0.83 -11.67 -27.29
N LYS A 574 0.18 -12.16 -28.01
CA LYS A 574 1.60 -11.91 -27.69
C LYS A 574 2.03 -10.46 -27.97
N SER A 575 1.39 -9.78 -28.90
CA SER A 575 1.76 -8.42 -29.27
C SER A 575 1.51 -7.44 -28.12
N LYS A 576 2.58 -6.84 -27.59
CA LYS A 576 2.50 -5.77 -26.57
C LYS A 576 1.78 -4.52 -27.07
N ASP A 577 1.66 -4.36 -28.39
CA ASP A 577 1.01 -3.22 -29.05
C ASP A 577 -0.43 -3.52 -29.47
N ASN A 578 -0.98 -4.65 -29.04
CA ASN A 578 -2.34 -5.02 -29.34
C ASN A 578 -3.33 -3.97 -28.81
N ARG A 579 -4.23 -3.50 -29.69
CA ARG A 579 -5.28 -2.51 -29.33
C ARG A 579 -6.12 -2.95 -28.15
N PHE A 580 -6.36 -4.23 -28.01
CA PHE A 580 -7.14 -4.82 -26.92
C PHE A 580 -6.42 -4.70 -25.57
N ILE A 581 -5.15 -5.13 -25.50
CA ILE A 581 -4.33 -5.02 -24.31
C ILE A 581 -4.14 -3.55 -23.95
N ASN A 582 -3.91 -2.69 -24.94
CA ASN A 582 -3.76 -1.26 -24.72
C ASN A 582 -5.06 -0.60 -24.20
N ARG A 583 -6.24 -1.00 -24.67
CA ARG A 583 -7.51 -0.57 -24.11
C ARG A 583 -7.69 -1.03 -22.67
N ALA A 584 -7.44 -2.30 -22.37
CA ALA A 584 -7.51 -2.81 -21.00
C ALA A 584 -6.56 -2.06 -20.05
N LYS A 585 -5.33 -1.83 -20.50
CA LYS A 585 -4.33 -1.02 -19.80
C LYS A 585 -4.82 0.40 -19.54
N THR A 586 -5.37 1.06 -20.57
CA THR A 586 -5.93 2.41 -20.47
C THR A 586 -7.09 2.47 -19.48
N PHE A 587 -8.03 1.53 -19.56
CA PHE A 587 -9.17 1.47 -18.64
C PHE A 587 -8.71 1.23 -17.19
N ASN A 588 -7.78 0.29 -16.96
CA ASN A 588 -7.26 0.06 -15.63
C ASN A 588 -6.58 1.31 -15.03
N SER A 589 -5.77 2.00 -15.83
CA SER A 589 -5.14 3.26 -15.41
C SER A 589 -6.18 4.38 -15.20
N ALA A 590 -7.19 4.47 -16.05
CA ALA A 590 -8.27 5.45 -15.92
C ALA A 590 -9.10 5.23 -14.63
N PHE A 591 -9.34 3.99 -14.23
CA PHE A 591 -10.04 3.70 -12.97
C PHE A 591 -9.20 4.07 -11.75
N GLY A 592 -7.90 3.79 -11.76
CA GLY A 592 -6.97 4.26 -10.73
C GLY A 592 -6.95 5.78 -10.65
N PHE A 593 -6.86 6.46 -11.79
CA PHE A 593 -6.92 7.91 -11.90
C PHE A 593 -8.24 8.46 -11.34
N ALA A 594 -9.37 7.95 -11.82
CA ALA A 594 -10.70 8.41 -11.41
C ALA A 594 -10.93 8.21 -9.90
N SER A 595 -10.56 7.06 -9.34
CA SER A 595 -10.73 6.79 -7.91
C SER A 595 -9.82 7.67 -7.04
N THR A 596 -8.56 7.83 -7.40
CA THR A 596 -7.56 8.51 -6.56
C THR A 596 -7.52 10.02 -6.77
N LEU A 597 -7.59 10.49 -8.01
CA LEU A 597 -7.40 11.91 -8.35
C LEU A 597 -8.70 12.68 -8.66
N VAL A 598 -9.84 12.00 -8.70
CA VAL A 598 -11.13 12.64 -8.93
C VAL A 598 -12.11 12.34 -7.79
N LEU A 599 -12.44 11.06 -7.56
CA LEU A 599 -13.50 10.72 -6.61
C LEU A 599 -13.11 10.98 -5.15
N VAL A 600 -11.87 10.70 -4.76
CA VAL A 600 -11.39 11.00 -3.40
C VAL A 600 -11.38 12.50 -3.13
N PRO A 601 -10.78 13.37 -3.99
CA PRO A 601 -10.88 14.82 -3.81
C PRO A 601 -12.32 15.33 -3.75
N MET A 602 -13.21 14.87 -4.64
CA MET A 602 -14.63 15.25 -4.60
C MET A 602 -15.29 14.86 -3.29
N PHE A 603 -15.03 13.65 -2.79
CA PHE A 603 -15.52 13.21 -1.49
C PHE A 603 -14.97 14.08 -0.35
N MET A 604 -13.70 14.45 -0.38
CA MET A 604 -13.07 15.30 0.64
C MET A 604 -13.66 16.71 0.64
N MET A 605 -13.93 17.29 -0.53
CA MET A 605 -14.63 18.59 -0.63
C MET A 605 -16.08 18.50 -0.11
N TRP A 606 -16.81 17.46 -0.52
CA TRP A 606 -18.15 17.21 -0.01
C TRP A 606 -18.17 17.04 1.51
N LEU A 607 -17.25 16.26 2.06
CA LEU A 607 -17.14 16.00 3.50
C LEU A 607 -16.85 17.31 4.28
N ALA A 608 -15.98 18.16 3.76
CA ALA A 608 -15.67 19.45 4.36
C ALA A 608 -16.91 20.36 4.41
N ARG A 609 -17.68 20.43 3.31
CA ARG A 609 -18.96 21.17 3.24
C ARG A 609 -20.02 20.57 4.16
N TYR A 610 -20.10 19.27 4.25
CA TYR A 610 -20.98 18.56 5.17
C TYR A 610 -20.68 18.93 6.63
N CYS A 611 -19.41 18.90 7.04
CA CYS A 611 -18.96 19.31 8.37
C CYS A 611 -19.28 20.79 8.64
N GLU A 612 -19.07 21.69 7.66
CA GLU A 612 -19.47 23.09 7.76
C GLU A 612 -20.98 23.25 7.99
N SER A 613 -21.80 22.54 7.21
CA SER A 613 -23.26 22.54 7.36
C SER A 613 -23.71 22.02 8.73
N MET A 614 -23.10 20.94 9.20
CA MET A 614 -23.37 20.36 10.52
C MET A 614 -23.09 21.37 11.64
N THR A 615 -21.97 22.07 11.56
CA THR A 615 -21.60 23.11 12.56
C THR A 615 -22.56 24.29 12.50
N LYS A 616 -22.94 24.79 11.31
CA LYS A 616 -23.92 25.86 11.14
C LYS A 616 -25.28 25.51 11.74
N LYS A 617 -25.77 24.29 11.50
CA LYS A 617 -27.03 23.79 12.07
C LYS A 617 -26.97 23.70 13.60
N ALA A 618 -25.84 23.24 14.15
CA ALA A 618 -25.66 23.17 15.61
C ALA A 618 -25.69 24.57 16.25
N ILE A 619 -25.08 25.57 15.63
CA ILE A 619 -25.09 26.95 16.12
C ILE A 619 -26.50 27.57 16.00
N ALA A 620 -27.19 27.34 14.89
CA ALA A 620 -28.56 27.84 14.70
C ALA A 620 -29.49 27.28 15.80
N LYS A 621 -29.40 25.97 16.07
CA LYS A 621 -30.18 25.32 17.15
C LYS A 621 -29.85 25.87 18.54
N GLU A 622 -28.56 26.13 18.82
CA GLU A 622 -28.17 26.80 20.10
C GLU A 622 -28.74 28.21 20.22
N LYS A 623 -28.73 28.99 19.12
CA LYS A 623 -29.32 30.34 19.12
C LYS A 623 -30.82 30.30 19.37
N GLU A 624 -31.52 29.37 18.73
CA GLU A 624 -32.96 29.13 18.92
C GLU A 624 -33.30 28.75 20.38
N GLN A 625 -32.55 27.80 20.97
CA GLN A 625 -32.73 27.40 22.35
C GLN A 625 -32.48 28.54 23.34
N LYS A 626 -31.46 29.39 23.07
CA LYS A 626 -31.19 30.57 23.91
C LYS A 626 -32.28 31.62 23.77
N ALA A 627 -32.80 31.86 22.57
CA ALA A 627 -33.91 32.79 22.37
C ALA A 627 -35.18 32.31 23.11
N LEU A 628 -35.46 31.02 23.05
CA LEU A 628 -36.59 30.43 23.78
C LEU A 628 -36.44 30.56 25.30
N ALA A 629 -35.23 30.30 25.83
CA ALA A 629 -34.93 30.44 27.25
C ALA A 629 -35.03 31.89 27.73
N THR A 630 -34.64 32.86 26.90
CA THR A 630 -34.75 34.29 27.22
C THR A 630 -36.19 34.76 27.19
N ALA A 631 -36.99 34.27 26.23
CA ALA A 631 -38.41 34.57 26.15
C ALA A 631 -39.22 34.01 27.34
N THR A 632 -38.74 32.91 27.92
CA THR A 632 -39.37 32.29 29.10
C THR A 632 -38.95 32.97 30.42
N THR A 633 -37.94 33.85 30.40
CA THR A 633 -37.39 34.51 31.60
C THR A 633 -37.79 35.99 31.70
N GLU A 634 -38.51 36.57 30.72
CA GLU A 634 -39.11 37.88 30.86
C GLU A 634 -40.22 37.82 31.94
N PRO A 635 -40.10 38.57 33.05
CA PRO A 635 -41.17 38.57 34.03
C PRO A 635 -42.41 39.21 33.41
N ALA A 636 -43.51 38.47 33.44
CA ALA A 636 -44.81 38.98 33.06
C ALA A 636 -45.07 40.29 33.83
N PRO A 637 -45.65 41.33 33.16
CA PRO A 637 -45.99 42.58 33.84
C PRO A 637 -46.88 42.27 35.03
N ALA A 638 -46.52 42.84 36.18
CA ALA A 638 -47.19 42.63 37.45
C ALA A 638 -48.70 42.88 37.33
N GLN A 639 -49.50 41.80 37.23
CA GLN A 639 -50.92 41.87 37.48
C GLN A 639 -51.18 41.61 38.98
N GLN A 640 -51.80 42.60 39.58
CA GLN A 640 -52.31 42.60 40.95
C GLN A 640 -53.30 41.43 41.15
N ASN A 641 -53.07 40.73 42.27
CA ASN A 641 -54.06 39.99 43.08
C ASN A 641 -55.11 39.09 42.42
N SER A 642 -54.87 37.81 42.47
CA SER A 642 -55.92 36.83 42.79
C SER A 642 -55.31 35.54 43.35
N LYS A 643 -56.03 34.90 44.30
CA LYS A 643 -55.68 33.81 45.20
C LYS A 643 -55.07 32.57 44.53
N PRO A 644 -54.28 31.72 45.25
CA PRO A 644 -53.60 30.58 44.71
C PRO A 644 -54.60 29.37 44.51
N VAL A 645 -54.67 28.88 43.28
CA VAL A 645 -55.22 27.56 42.99
C VAL A 645 -54.04 26.60 42.88
N ALA A 646 -54.06 25.58 43.69
CA ALA A 646 -53.07 24.51 43.70
C ALA A 646 -53.16 23.68 42.39
N THR A 647 -52.16 23.80 41.55
CA THR A 647 -52.02 22.93 40.34
C THR A 647 -50.89 21.94 40.60
N THR A 648 -51.24 20.69 40.65
CA THR A 648 -50.32 19.52 40.77
C THR A 648 -49.46 19.42 39.55
N VAL A 649 -48.17 19.67 39.69
CA VAL A 649 -47.18 19.51 38.64
C VAL A 649 -46.79 18.03 38.54
N THR A 650 -47.22 17.36 37.50
CA THR A 650 -46.77 16.02 37.14
C THR A 650 -45.39 16.14 36.46
N THR A 651 -44.33 15.77 37.15
CA THR A 651 -42.97 15.69 36.64
C THR A 651 -42.85 14.55 35.63
N ALA A 652 -42.73 14.86 34.36
CA ALA A 652 -42.38 13.87 33.32
C ALA A 652 -40.95 13.40 33.55
N LYS A 653 -40.79 12.11 33.86
CA LYS A 653 -39.49 11.42 33.96
C LYS A 653 -38.77 11.46 32.61
N GLN A 654 -37.54 11.98 32.59
CA GLN A 654 -36.65 11.79 31.46
C GLN A 654 -36.34 10.30 31.24
N PRO A 655 -36.34 9.81 29.99
CA PRO A 655 -35.97 8.43 29.71
C PRO A 655 -34.49 8.20 29.94
N THR A 656 -34.16 7.26 30.81
CA THR A 656 -32.79 6.81 31.04
C THR A 656 -32.34 5.88 29.91
N MET A 657 -31.02 5.87 29.66
CA MET A 657 -30.37 5.13 28.57
C MET A 657 -30.58 3.60 28.55
N ALA A 658 -31.23 3.05 29.63
CA ALA A 658 -31.55 1.63 29.75
C ALA A 658 -32.73 1.16 28.86
N GLY A 659 -33.50 2.08 28.26
CA GLY A 659 -34.65 1.74 27.42
C GLY A 659 -34.32 1.44 25.95
N PHE A 660 -33.07 1.58 25.52
CA PHE A 660 -32.70 1.39 24.10
C PHE A 660 -32.10 0.04 23.75
N LEU A 661 -31.93 -0.86 24.73
CA LEU A 661 -31.31 -2.19 24.49
C LEU A 661 -32.31 -3.36 24.39
N ASN A 662 -33.62 -3.09 24.42
CA ASN A 662 -34.63 -4.13 24.30
C ASN A 662 -35.71 -3.77 23.26
N LYS A 663 -35.29 -3.56 22.00
CA LYS A 663 -36.17 -3.69 20.82
C LYS A 663 -35.36 -4.22 19.63
#